data_9410cab41289720a76b4076fa9564f5f
#
_entry.id   9410cab41289720a76b4076fa9564f5f
#
_cell.length_a   1.000
_cell.length_b   1.000
_cell.length_c   1.000
_cell.angle_alpha   90.00
_cell.angle_beta   90.00
_cell.angle_gamma   90.00
#
_symmetry.space_group_name_H-M   'P 1'
#
loop_
_entity.id
_entity.type
_entity.pdbx_description
1 polymer ?
#
loop_
_entity_poly.entity_id
_entity_poly.type
_entity_poly.pdbx_seq_one_letter_code
_entity_poly.pdbx_strand_id
1 'polypeptide(L)'
;MNSISLLVILSGYLAVLFYIAYWAEKKGNSKWTNNPYIYTFSLAVYCTAWTYYGSIGVAADSGLSYLPIYLGPIIIAPSWILILKKIIRISRVNKISSIADFISLRYGNSRFLGAIVTIICLTGIIPYIALQLKAIAETFHVVTKTEIRSFIFDDTTTYVAIALALFASYYGTRYVDASEKRKGIVTAVALESVLKLVFFVIIGVYVTFFVFDGFDDIYQKASLLEHFKEKNSIGGLPQAINWFLLCVLSMFAIFLLPRQFQVGVIENNRENHINTAVWLFPLYLLLFNIFVYPIAWGGNILFEGQEVNSDAYSLLIPQLFNNKTLTVLVFLGGFSAAISMIVVSSIGLSTMVTNNILIPYNLLGKLKSDESISSKSILNSRKIGIFSLIILSYFIYRFFGLDYNLVSIGMVAFVIISQLAPAFFGALFWRRGSRLGAIYSIIVGFVVCIYTLLVPYAIGITNSESTFISDGFMGYELLKPFQLFGLDYLQPVPHALFWSMLFNCVTYFAVSVSFKGNYRERNYAEMFVDINKYITNHENAFIWKGTAYRNDIEKVLIRFLGIERTKRAMNIFNLKYNVDINQELADARLIKFSENLLTGHIGTASARILISSVVKEEKITLPEVLKILEESKENIIINKKYLKPSHKVILQQLENLEEQV
;
A
#
# COMPACT_ATOMS: atom_id res chain seq x y z
N MET A 1 -19.92 18.32 -23.22
CA MET A 1 -18.82 18.16 -24.22
C MET A 1 -19.05 16.88 -25.01
N ASN A 2 -18.57 16.77 -26.27
CA ASN A 2 -18.72 15.52 -27.04
C ASN A 2 -17.80 14.43 -26.43
N SER A 3 -18.32 13.21 -26.29
CA SER A 3 -17.59 12.05 -25.72
C SER A 3 -16.27 11.77 -26.46
N ILE A 4 -16.27 11.89 -27.80
CA ILE A 4 -15.08 11.69 -28.62
C ILE A 4 -13.97 12.70 -28.29
N SER A 5 -14.32 13.98 -28.14
CA SER A 5 -13.34 15.03 -27.78
C SER A 5 -12.74 14.79 -26.41
N LEU A 6 -13.53 14.33 -25.44
CA LEU A 6 -13.03 13.99 -24.11
C LEU A 6 -12.11 12.77 -24.15
N LEU A 7 -12.44 11.73 -24.92
CA LEU A 7 -11.59 10.56 -25.11
C LEU A 7 -10.24 10.90 -25.77
N VAL A 8 -10.23 11.83 -26.74
CA VAL A 8 -8.98 12.31 -27.35
C VAL A 8 -8.11 13.03 -26.31
N ILE A 9 -8.71 13.88 -25.47
CA ILE A 9 -7.99 14.56 -24.39
C ILE A 9 -7.43 13.55 -23.38
N LEU A 10 -8.22 12.56 -22.98
CA LEU A 10 -7.76 11.49 -22.08
C LEU A 10 -6.61 10.68 -22.66
N SER A 11 -6.72 10.31 -23.94
CA SER A 11 -5.67 9.57 -24.64
C SER A 11 -4.38 10.38 -24.74
N GLY A 12 -4.50 11.69 -25.00
CA GLY A 12 -3.37 12.61 -24.98
C GLY A 12 -2.72 12.74 -23.62
N TYR A 13 -3.54 12.86 -22.55
CA TYR A 13 -3.05 12.90 -21.18
C TYR A 13 -2.30 11.61 -20.80
N LEU A 14 -2.87 10.43 -21.11
CA LEU A 14 -2.21 9.15 -20.89
C LEU A 14 -0.90 9.05 -21.68
N ALA A 15 -0.87 9.50 -22.94
CA ALA A 15 0.35 9.49 -23.75
C ALA A 15 1.47 10.36 -23.13
N VAL A 16 1.12 11.52 -22.55
CA VAL A 16 2.09 12.37 -21.83
C VAL A 16 2.63 11.65 -20.59
N LEU A 17 1.78 11.01 -19.79
CA LEU A 17 2.22 10.23 -18.65
C LEU A 17 3.13 9.07 -19.05
N PHE A 18 2.80 8.37 -20.12
CA PHE A 18 3.63 7.32 -20.73
C PHE A 18 5.01 7.84 -21.11
N TYR A 19 5.04 8.98 -21.79
CA TYR A 19 6.30 9.60 -22.22
C TYR A 19 7.17 9.96 -21.01
N ILE A 20 6.59 10.55 -19.97
CA ILE A 20 7.32 10.96 -18.77
C ILE A 20 7.83 9.73 -18.00
N ALA A 21 7.02 8.68 -17.85
CA ALA A 21 7.44 7.43 -17.22
C ALA A 21 8.61 6.80 -18.02
N TYR A 22 8.52 6.75 -19.34
CA TYR A 22 9.58 6.24 -20.21
C TYR A 22 10.87 7.08 -20.10
N TRP A 23 10.74 8.40 -20.16
CA TRP A 23 11.87 9.33 -20.07
C TRP A 23 12.59 9.24 -18.73
N ALA A 24 11.83 9.19 -17.61
CA ALA A 24 12.40 9.07 -16.26
C ALA A 24 13.11 7.73 -16.07
N GLU A 25 12.56 6.64 -16.61
CA GLU A 25 13.18 5.32 -16.58
C GLU A 25 14.50 5.29 -17.37
N LYS A 26 14.53 5.90 -18.57
CA LYS A 26 15.74 5.98 -19.40
C LYS A 26 16.84 6.82 -18.77
N LYS A 27 16.48 7.87 -18.02
CA LYS A 27 17.47 8.72 -17.31
C LYS A 27 18.10 8.05 -16.08
N GLY A 28 17.54 6.96 -15.59
CA GLY A 28 18.09 6.18 -14.48
C GLY A 28 18.33 7.03 -13.20
N ASN A 29 19.50 6.89 -12.57
CA ASN A 29 19.91 7.62 -11.35
C ASN A 29 20.36 9.07 -11.62
N SER A 30 19.50 9.89 -12.21
CA SER A 30 19.78 11.32 -12.38
C SER A 30 19.37 12.13 -11.15
N LYS A 31 19.90 13.36 -11.02
CA LYS A 31 19.50 14.31 -9.98
C LYS A 31 17.99 14.60 -9.99
N TRP A 32 17.35 14.50 -11.17
CA TRP A 32 15.91 14.69 -11.33
C TRP A 32 15.09 13.53 -10.76
N THR A 33 15.45 12.29 -11.11
CA THR A 33 14.70 11.09 -10.66
C THR A 33 14.97 10.74 -9.20
N ASN A 34 16.11 11.15 -8.64
CA ASN A 34 16.49 10.93 -7.24
C ASN A 34 16.33 12.20 -6.40
N ASN A 35 15.14 12.81 -6.47
CA ASN A 35 14.83 14.07 -5.79
C ASN A 35 13.84 13.82 -4.64
N PRO A 36 14.06 14.39 -3.43
CA PRO A 36 13.16 14.25 -2.29
C PRO A 36 11.75 14.81 -2.55
N TYR A 37 11.61 15.82 -3.42
CA TYR A 37 10.30 16.36 -3.80
C TYR A 37 9.49 15.35 -4.64
N ILE A 38 10.13 14.68 -5.62
CA ILE A 38 9.47 13.64 -6.42
C ILE A 38 9.02 12.49 -5.52
N TYR A 39 9.86 12.05 -4.58
CA TYR A 39 9.47 11.06 -3.60
C TYR A 39 8.28 11.53 -2.76
N THR A 40 8.30 12.76 -2.26
CA THR A 40 7.21 13.27 -1.41
C THR A 40 5.90 13.39 -2.18
N PHE A 41 5.92 13.94 -3.41
CA PHE A 41 4.72 14.03 -4.24
C PHE A 41 4.20 12.65 -4.66
N SER A 42 5.08 11.65 -4.81
CA SER A 42 4.61 10.29 -5.08
C SER A 42 3.84 9.67 -3.91
N LEU A 43 4.14 10.05 -2.65
CA LEU A 43 3.35 9.64 -1.48
C LEU A 43 1.91 10.15 -1.53
N ALA A 44 1.66 11.23 -2.28
CA ALA A 44 0.31 11.77 -2.47
C ALA A 44 -0.59 10.88 -3.37
N VAL A 45 -0.15 9.67 -3.75
CA VAL A 45 -1.03 8.57 -4.18
C VAL A 45 -2.06 8.20 -3.10
N TYR A 46 -1.87 8.67 -1.87
CA TYR A 46 -2.87 8.64 -0.80
C TYR A 46 -4.15 9.37 -1.21
N CYS A 47 -4.02 10.53 -1.84
CA CYS A 47 -5.13 11.33 -2.36
C CYS A 47 -5.65 10.73 -3.68
N THR A 48 -6.78 10.04 -3.62
CA THR A 48 -7.45 9.34 -4.73
C THR A 48 -8.64 10.15 -5.27
N ALA A 49 -9.43 9.58 -6.18
CA ALA A 49 -10.68 10.21 -6.61
C ALA A 49 -11.64 10.47 -5.43
N TRP A 50 -11.62 9.61 -4.40
CA TRP A 50 -12.33 9.87 -3.16
C TRP A 50 -11.90 11.21 -2.51
N THR A 51 -10.59 11.49 -2.43
CA THR A 51 -10.09 12.78 -1.92
C THR A 51 -10.53 13.95 -2.83
N TYR A 52 -10.54 13.73 -4.14
CA TYR A 52 -10.79 14.78 -5.13
C TYR A 52 -12.27 15.16 -5.23
N TYR A 53 -13.15 14.17 -5.21
CA TYR A 53 -14.60 14.33 -5.34
C TYR A 53 -15.34 14.03 -4.05
N GLY A 54 -15.12 12.86 -3.46
CA GLY A 54 -15.86 12.41 -2.29
C GLY A 54 -15.64 13.25 -1.03
N SER A 55 -14.49 13.94 -0.90
CA SER A 55 -14.31 14.88 0.22
C SER A 55 -15.29 16.05 0.16
N ILE A 56 -15.58 16.53 -1.05
CA ILE A 56 -16.54 17.61 -1.28
C ILE A 56 -17.94 17.12 -0.93
N GLY A 57 -18.31 15.91 -1.39
CA GLY A 57 -19.61 15.33 -1.07
C GLY A 57 -19.81 15.14 0.43
N VAL A 58 -18.84 14.51 1.12
CA VAL A 58 -18.95 14.35 2.59
C VAL A 58 -18.98 15.70 3.32
N ALA A 59 -18.20 16.69 2.88
CA ALA A 59 -18.23 18.01 3.48
C ALA A 59 -19.59 18.70 3.26
N ALA A 60 -20.23 18.51 2.12
CA ALA A 60 -21.55 19.02 1.80
C ALA A 60 -22.66 18.34 2.62
N ASP A 61 -22.58 17.01 2.79
CA ASP A 61 -23.61 16.20 3.42
C ASP A 61 -23.46 16.13 4.94
N SER A 62 -22.21 16.00 5.44
CA SER A 62 -21.88 15.66 6.83
C SER A 62 -20.84 16.59 7.47
N GLY A 63 -20.52 17.73 6.84
CA GLY A 63 -19.65 18.76 7.37
C GLY A 63 -18.27 18.26 7.77
N LEU A 64 -17.90 18.42 9.06
CA LEU A 64 -16.56 18.11 9.60
C LEU A 64 -16.15 16.62 9.50
N SER A 65 -17.06 15.73 9.17
CA SER A 65 -16.80 14.28 9.18
C SER A 65 -15.77 13.82 8.12
N TYR A 66 -15.43 14.63 7.13
CA TYR A 66 -14.39 14.31 6.14
C TYR A 66 -12.96 14.53 6.64
N LEU A 67 -12.74 15.44 7.59
CA LEU A 67 -11.42 15.87 8.05
C LEU A 67 -10.54 14.77 8.67
N PRO A 68 -11.06 13.80 9.48
CA PRO A 68 -10.25 12.78 10.14
C PRO A 68 -9.32 12.02 9.22
N ILE A 69 -9.75 11.80 7.96
CA ILE A 69 -8.99 11.05 6.95
C ILE A 69 -7.68 11.77 6.57
N TYR A 70 -7.65 13.08 6.68
CA TYR A 70 -6.47 13.90 6.39
C TYR A 70 -5.67 14.22 7.65
N LEU A 71 -6.36 14.43 8.76
CA LEU A 71 -5.71 14.74 10.03
C LEU A 71 -4.88 13.58 10.56
N GLY A 72 -5.33 12.35 10.41
CA GLY A 72 -4.57 11.19 10.84
C GLY A 72 -3.16 11.14 10.23
N PRO A 73 -3.01 11.15 8.90
CA PRO A 73 -1.69 11.22 8.25
C PRO A 73 -0.86 12.45 8.62
N ILE A 74 -1.49 13.63 8.82
CA ILE A 74 -0.81 14.85 9.24
C ILE A 74 -0.24 14.69 10.65
N ILE A 75 -1.03 14.19 11.59
CA ILE A 75 -0.64 14.01 13.00
C ILE A 75 0.48 12.96 13.12
N ILE A 76 0.43 11.88 12.36
CA ILE A 76 1.41 10.80 12.45
C ILE A 76 2.71 11.09 11.67
N ALA A 77 2.73 12.05 10.73
CA ALA A 77 3.87 12.34 9.88
C ALA A 77 5.18 12.62 10.64
N PRO A 78 5.21 13.35 11.77
CA PRO A 78 6.44 13.53 12.56
C PRO A 78 7.09 12.21 12.99
N SER A 79 6.29 11.17 13.25
CA SER A 79 6.79 9.85 13.63
C SER A 79 7.50 9.11 12.48
N TRP A 80 7.37 9.56 11.22
CA TRP A 80 8.01 8.94 10.07
C TRP A 80 9.53 8.93 10.15
N ILE A 81 10.13 9.90 10.83
CA ILE A 81 11.58 9.93 11.08
C ILE A 81 12.03 8.68 11.84
N LEU A 82 11.20 8.16 12.75
CA LEU A 82 11.50 6.97 13.54
C LEU A 82 10.94 5.70 12.88
N ILE A 83 9.65 5.70 12.55
CA ILE A 83 8.94 4.51 12.10
C ILE A 83 9.27 4.19 10.64
N LEU A 84 9.04 5.13 9.71
CA LEU A 84 9.20 4.89 8.28
C LEU A 84 10.67 4.67 7.89
N LYS A 85 11.62 5.42 8.48
CA LYS A 85 13.05 5.16 8.26
C LYS A 85 13.45 3.75 8.70
N LYS A 86 12.92 3.29 9.85
CA LYS A 86 13.17 1.94 10.35
C LYS A 86 12.63 0.89 9.39
N ILE A 87 11.38 1.05 8.91
CA ILE A 87 10.76 0.15 7.94
C ILE A 87 11.57 0.09 6.65
N ILE A 88 11.97 1.23 6.10
CA ILE A 88 12.79 1.30 4.87
C ILE A 88 14.13 0.59 5.06
N ARG A 89 14.80 0.80 6.19
CA ARG A 89 16.08 0.17 6.49
C ARG A 89 15.96 -1.35 6.58
N ILE A 90 14.94 -1.85 7.29
CA ILE A 90 14.65 -3.29 7.36
C ILE A 90 14.36 -3.85 5.96
N SER A 91 13.54 -3.13 5.18
CA SER A 91 13.13 -3.57 3.85
C SER A 91 14.30 -3.64 2.86
N ARG A 92 15.22 -2.67 2.91
CA ARG A 92 16.42 -2.67 2.06
C ARG A 92 17.38 -3.81 2.39
N VAL A 93 17.69 -3.99 3.68
CA VAL A 93 18.62 -5.05 4.13
C VAL A 93 18.13 -6.43 3.72
N ASN A 94 16.81 -6.64 3.73
CA ASN A 94 16.20 -7.94 3.44
C ASN A 94 15.55 -8.03 2.05
N LYS A 95 15.74 -7.04 1.17
CA LYS A 95 15.15 -6.97 -0.18
C LYS A 95 13.64 -7.28 -0.19
N ILE A 96 12.91 -6.72 0.77
CA ILE A 96 11.47 -6.91 0.91
C ILE A 96 10.76 -6.23 -0.25
N SER A 97 9.80 -6.92 -0.85
CA SER A 97 9.08 -6.47 -2.05
C SER A 97 7.62 -6.05 -1.80
N SER A 98 7.09 -6.32 -0.60
CA SER A 98 5.70 -6.02 -0.25
C SER A 98 5.46 -5.98 1.26
N ILE A 99 4.31 -5.44 1.69
CA ILE A 99 3.90 -5.49 3.10
C ILE A 99 3.67 -6.93 3.59
N ALA A 100 3.21 -7.83 2.71
CA ALA A 100 3.05 -9.24 3.07
C ALA A 100 4.40 -9.92 3.32
N ASP A 101 5.43 -9.60 2.52
CA ASP A 101 6.80 -10.06 2.76
C ASP A 101 7.35 -9.50 4.07
N PHE A 102 7.07 -8.22 4.37
CA PHE A 102 7.53 -7.56 5.60
C PHE A 102 6.98 -8.26 6.85
N ILE A 103 5.67 -8.49 6.90
CA ILE A 103 5.03 -9.17 8.02
C ILE A 103 5.47 -10.64 8.08
N SER A 104 5.44 -11.35 6.97
CA SER A 104 5.83 -12.77 6.89
C SER A 104 7.27 -12.99 7.39
N LEU A 105 8.22 -12.16 6.96
CA LEU A 105 9.63 -12.26 7.34
C LEU A 105 9.81 -12.13 8.85
N ARG A 106 9.20 -11.12 9.48
CA ARG A 106 9.28 -10.89 10.92
C ARG A 106 8.89 -12.11 11.74
N TYR A 107 7.87 -12.83 11.29
CA TYR A 107 7.32 -14.00 11.98
C TYR A 107 7.86 -15.32 11.43
N GLY A 108 9.17 -15.36 11.15
CA GLY A 108 9.88 -16.58 10.77
C GLY A 108 9.69 -16.98 9.30
N ASN A 109 9.37 -16.04 8.44
CA ASN A 109 9.19 -16.26 6.99
C ASN A 109 8.05 -17.24 6.67
N SER A 110 6.90 -17.02 7.30
CA SER A 110 5.75 -17.92 7.23
C SER A 110 4.95 -17.74 5.93
N ARG A 111 4.92 -18.80 5.08
CA ARG A 111 4.10 -18.83 3.85
C ARG A 111 2.63 -18.54 4.12
N PHE A 112 2.09 -19.20 5.15
CA PHE A 112 0.67 -19.08 5.50
C PHE A 112 0.32 -17.65 5.93
N LEU A 113 1.18 -17.00 6.73
CA LEU A 113 0.97 -15.61 7.13
C LEU A 113 1.06 -14.65 5.92
N GLY A 114 2.03 -14.84 5.03
CA GLY A 114 2.14 -14.06 3.79
C GLY A 114 0.90 -14.20 2.90
N ALA A 115 0.34 -15.40 2.78
CA ALA A 115 -0.89 -15.65 2.04
C ALA A 115 -2.12 -14.97 2.68
N ILE A 116 -2.30 -15.07 4.01
CA ILE A 116 -3.40 -14.41 4.74
C ILE A 116 -3.32 -12.89 4.55
N VAL A 117 -2.16 -12.28 4.76
CA VAL A 117 -1.97 -10.84 4.56
C VAL A 117 -2.31 -10.44 3.11
N THR A 118 -1.91 -11.25 2.14
CA THR A 118 -2.22 -11.00 0.72
C THR A 118 -3.72 -11.07 0.46
N ILE A 119 -4.42 -12.06 1.00
CA ILE A 119 -5.89 -12.22 0.85
C ILE A 119 -6.61 -11.02 1.46
N ILE A 120 -6.24 -10.59 2.66
CA ILE A 120 -6.84 -9.41 3.31
C ILE A 120 -6.61 -8.14 2.47
N CYS A 121 -5.40 -7.95 1.94
CA CYS A 121 -5.12 -6.83 1.04
C CYS A 121 -5.95 -6.89 -0.24
N LEU A 122 -6.15 -8.08 -0.82
CA LEU A 122 -7.03 -8.25 -2.00
C LEU A 122 -8.48 -7.89 -1.66
N THR A 123 -9.01 -8.41 -0.55
CA THR A 123 -10.39 -8.15 -0.11
C THR A 123 -10.66 -6.66 0.11
N GLY A 124 -9.69 -5.92 0.67
CA GLY A 124 -9.85 -4.48 0.89
C GLY A 124 -9.62 -3.63 -0.37
N ILE A 125 -8.63 -3.97 -1.19
CA ILE A 125 -8.17 -3.07 -2.26
C ILE A 125 -8.91 -3.29 -3.58
N ILE A 126 -9.38 -4.49 -3.89
CA ILE A 126 -10.15 -4.75 -5.14
C ILE A 126 -11.42 -3.88 -5.19
N PRO A 127 -12.29 -3.83 -4.16
CA PRO A 127 -13.43 -2.90 -4.13
C PRO A 127 -12.98 -1.43 -4.19
N TYR A 128 -11.83 -1.10 -3.62
CA TYR A 128 -11.30 0.25 -3.65
C TYR A 128 -10.80 0.67 -5.06
N ILE A 129 -10.27 -0.27 -5.86
CA ILE A 129 -10.00 -0.03 -7.28
C ILE A 129 -11.32 0.13 -8.06
N ALA A 130 -12.33 -0.68 -7.76
CA ALA A 130 -13.67 -0.56 -8.35
C ALA A 130 -14.27 0.84 -8.11
N LEU A 131 -14.08 1.38 -6.91
CA LEU A 131 -14.46 2.75 -6.57
C LEU A 131 -13.79 3.80 -7.47
N GLN A 132 -12.51 3.64 -7.79
CA GLN A 132 -11.83 4.58 -8.67
C GLN A 132 -12.37 4.52 -10.11
N LEU A 133 -12.70 3.31 -10.57
CA LEU A 133 -13.33 3.11 -11.88
C LEU A 133 -14.75 3.72 -11.91
N LYS A 134 -15.52 3.57 -10.82
CA LYS A 134 -16.81 4.24 -10.64
C LYS A 134 -16.67 5.76 -10.76
N ALA A 135 -15.73 6.35 -10.03
CA ALA A 135 -15.50 7.80 -10.06
C ALA A 135 -15.15 8.30 -11.47
N ILE A 136 -14.33 7.55 -12.23
CA ILE A 136 -14.03 7.87 -13.63
C ILE A 136 -15.31 7.80 -14.49
N ALA A 137 -16.12 6.77 -14.33
CA ALA A 137 -17.35 6.58 -15.08
C ALA A 137 -18.35 7.71 -14.84
N GLU A 138 -18.70 7.95 -13.58
CA GLU A 138 -19.68 8.98 -13.19
C GLU A 138 -19.24 10.37 -13.65
N THR A 139 -17.99 10.72 -13.42
CA THR A 139 -17.47 12.03 -13.82
C THR A 139 -17.38 12.20 -15.35
N PHE A 140 -17.08 11.12 -16.09
CA PHE A 140 -17.15 11.11 -17.54
C PHE A 140 -18.58 11.40 -18.02
N HIS A 141 -19.59 10.71 -17.44
CA HIS A 141 -20.99 10.92 -17.78
C HIS A 141 -21.49 12.32 -17.43
N VAL A 142 -21.09 12.85 -16.28
CA VAL A 142 -21.38 14.25 -15.89
C VAL A 142 -20.83 15.25 -16.91
N VAL A 143 -19.58 15.07 -17.37
CA VAL A 143 -18.94 16.00 -18.33
C VAL A 143 -19.54 15.87 -19.73
N THR A 144 -19.89 14.68 -20.15
CA THR A 144 -20.44 14.43 -21.51
C THR A 144 -21.96 14.56 -21.56
N LYS A 145 -22.64 14.62 -20.40
CA LYS A 145 -24.11 14.59 -20.29
C LYS A 145 -24.74 13.36 -20.95
N THR A 146 -24.07 12.20 -20.85
CA THR A 146 -24.55 10.91 -21.36
C THR A 146 -25.02 10.02 -20.21
N GLU A 147 -25.97 9.14 -20.50
CA GLU A 147 -26.43 8.14 -19.53
C GLU A 147 -25.51 6.91 -19.47
N ILE A 148 -25.45 6.25 -18.32
CA ILE A 148 -24.75 4.99 -18.15
C ILE A 148 -25.50 3.91 -18.92
N ARG A 149 -24.88 3.31 -19.93
CA ARG A 149 -25.50 2.30 -20.75
C ARG A 149 -25.41 0.92 -20.10
N SER A 150 -26.46 0.11 -20.28
CA SER A 150 -26.54 -1.24 -19.69
C SER A 150 -25.57 -2.24 -20.35
N PHE A 151 -25.26 -2.07 -21.64
CA PHE A 151 -24.39 -3.00 -22.37
C PHE A 151 -22.91 -2.66 -22.13
N ILE A 152 -22.11 -3.68 -21.77
CA ILE A 152 -20.70 -3.53 -21.34
C ILE A 152 -19.84 -2.85 -22.39
N PHE A 153 -19.98 -3.17 -23.66
CA PHE A 153 -19.17 -2.60 -24.75
C PHE A 153 -19.64 -1.22 -25.24
N ASP A 154 -20.81 -0.78 -24.82
CA ASP A 154 -21.30 0.58 -25.08
C ASP A 154 -20.85 1.57 -24.00
N ASP A 155 -20.31 1.08 -22.88
CA ASP A 155 -19.82 1.89 -21.80
C ASP A 155 -18.34 2.30 -22.04
N THR A 156 -18.11 3.59 -22.08
CA THR A 156 -16.77 4.16 -22.26
C THR A 156 -15.79 3.72 -21.15
N THR A 157 -16.30 3.47 -19.96
CA THR A 157 -15.52 3.01 -18.80
C THR A 157 -14.84 1.66 -19.06
N THR A 158 -15.46 0.80 -19.86
CA THR A 158 -14.84 -0.48 -20.28
C THR A 158 -13.53 -0.27 -21.01
N TYR A 159 -13.51 0.65 -21.96
CA TYR A 159 -12.30 0.96 -22.75
C TYR A 159 -11.23 1.64 -21.89
N VAL A 160 -11.64 2.51 -20.96
CA VAL A 160 -10.73 3.13 -20.00
C VAL A 160 -10.12 2.06 -19.08
N ALA A 161 -10.91 1.14 -18.55
CA ALA A 161 -10.42 0.06 -17.67
C ALA A 161 -9.42 -0.85 -18.42
N ILE A 162 -9.71 -1.21 -19.66
CA ILE A 162 -8.81 -2.01 -20.52
C ILE A 162 -7.50 -1.24 -20.79
N ALA A 163 -7.59 0.03 -21.17
CA ALA A 163 -6.41 0.87 -21.42
C ALA A 163 -5.52 0.98 -20.18
N LEU A 164 -6.11 1.20 -19.00
CA LEU A 164 -5.40 1.24 -17.71
C LEU A 164 -4.78 -0.12 -17.34
N ALA A 165 -5.49 -1.23 -17.58
CA ALA A 165 -4.97 -2.56 -17.34
C ALA A 165 -3.75 -2.88 -18.23
N LEU A 166 -3.78 -2.49 -19.49
CA LEU A 166 -2.64 -2.62 -20.41
C LEU A 166 -1.48 -1.71 -19.98
N PHE A 167 -1.77 -0.46 -19.63
CA PHE A 167 -0.77 0.48 -19.14
C PHE A 167 -0.06 -0.03 -17.88
N ALA A 168 -0.83 -0.37 -16.85
CA ALA A 168 -0.29 -0.86 -15.60
C ALA A 168 0.50 -2.18 -15.78
N SER A 169 0.03 -3.07 -16.66
CA SER A 169 0.71 -4.34 -16.96
C SER A 169 2.05 -4.11 -17.65
N TYR A 170 2.12 -3.19 -18.61
CA TYR A 170 3.35 -2.90 -19.35
C TYR A 170 4.42 -2.27 -18.46
N TYR A 171 4.07 -1.23 -17.70
CA TYR A 171 5.03 -0.50 -16.87
C TYR A 171 5.30 -1.18 -15.51
N GLY A 172 4.29 -1.84 -14.93
CA GLY A 172 4.39 -2.47 -13.62
C GLY A 172 5.29 -3.70 -13.57
N THR A 173 5.57 -4.32 -14.74
CA THR A 173 6.27 -5.62 -14.81
C THR A 173 7.57 -5.59 -15.60
N ARG A 174 8.24 -4.44 -15.62
CA ARG A 174 9.48 -4.30 -16.37
C ARG A 174 10.65 -5.05 -15.76
N TYR A 175 10.69 -5.18 -14.44
CA TYR A 175 11.75 -5.83 -13.70
C TYR A 175 11.27 -7.12 -13.02
N VAL A 176 12.10 -8.16 -13.07
CA VAL A 176 11.85 -9.42 -12.38
C VAL A 176 12.02 -9.23 -10.88
N ASP A 177 13.05 -8.48 -10.48
CA ASP A 177 13.27 -8.09 -9.08
C ASP A 177 12.19 -7.08 -8.64
N ALA A 178 11.30 -7.51 -7.76
CA ALA A 178 10.22 -6.66 -7.26
C ALA A 178 10.70 -5.59 -6.26
N SER A 179 11.92 -5.74 -5.74
CA SER A 179 12.59 -4.73 -4.90
C SER A 179 13.35 -3.67 -5.71
N GLU A 180 13.50 -3.89 -7.03
CA GLU A 180 14.10 -2.92 -7.95
C GLU A 180 13.16 -1.73 -8.16
N LYS A 181 13.72 -0.54 -8.12
CA LYS A 181 12.96 0.72 -8.07
C LYS A 181 12.49 1.15 -9.45
N ARG A 182 11.21 1.44 -9.56
CA ARG A 182 10.53 1.84 -10.81
C ARG A 182 10.47 3.37 -10.90
N LYS A 183 11.58 4.00 -11.23
CA LYS A 183 11.71 5.47 -11.26
C LYS A 183 10.71 6.15 -12.19
N GLY A 184 10.38 5.50 -13.30
CA GLY A 184 9.38 5.98 -14.23
C GLY A 184 8.00 6.13 -13.59
N ILE A 185 7.55 5.10 -12.87
CA ILE A 185 6.25 5.12 -12.20
C ILE A 185 6.23 6.17 -11.09
N VAL A 186 7.27 6.21 -10.24
CA VAL A 186 7.37 7.19 -9.14
C VAL A 186 7.32 8.63 -9.67
N THR A 187 8.02 8.92 -10.78
CA THR A 187 8.03 10.25 -11.41
C THR A 187 6.68 10.59 -12.03
N ALA A 188 6.02 9.64 -12.71
CA ALA A 188 4.68 9.83 -13.25
C ALA A 188 3.66 10.11 -12.16
N VAL A 189 3.64 9.31 -11.09
CA VAL A 189 2.75 9.49 -9.93
C VAL A 189 3.01 10.82 -9.21
N ALA A 190 4.27 11.25 -9.12
CA ALA A 190 4.60 12.56 -8.56
C ALA A 190 4.03 13.71 -9.41
N LEU A 191 4.17 13.63 -10.72
CA LEU A 191 3.58 14.61 -11.63
C LEU A 191 2.04 14.63 -11.54
N GLU A 192 1.39 13.47 -11.58
CA GLU A 192 -0.05 13.34 -11.39
C GLU A 192 -0.49 14.00 -10.08
N SER A 193 0.29 13.83 -9.02
CA SER A 193 -0.01 14.43 -7.72
C SER A 193 0.10 15.94 -7.71
N VAL A 194 1.03 16.51 -8.46
CA VAL A 194 1.12 17.98 -8.64
C VAL A 194 -0.05 18.48 -9.48
N LEU A 195 -0.36 17.83 -10.60
CA LEU A 195 -1.43 18.25 -11.51
C LEU A 195 -2.80 18.21 -10.82
N LYS A 196 -3.13 17.13 -10.09
CA LYS A 196 -4.41 17.05 -9.36
C LYS A 196 -4.54 18.12 -8.29
N LEU A 197 -3.45 18.47 -7.57
CA LEU A 197 -3.48 19.55 -6.60
C LEU A 197 -3.70 20.91 -7.28
N VAL A 198 -2.96 21.18 -8.35
CA VAL A 198 -3.08 22.44 -9.11
C VAL A 198 -4.51 22.62 -9.65
N PHE A 199 -5.08 21.59 -10.27
CA PHE A 199 -6.43 21.66 -10.81
C PHE A 199 -7.50 21.80 -9.71
N PHE A 200 -7.28 21.16 -8.56
CA PHE A 200 -8.16 21.33 -7.41
C PHE A 200 -8.10 22.74 -6.81
N VAL A 201 -6.91 23.32 -6.71
CA VAL A 201 -6.74 24.70 -6.24
C VAL A 201 -7.36 25.68 -7.24
N ILE A 202 -7.21 25.46 -8.54
CA ILE A 202 -7.81 26.32 -9.58
C ILE A 202 -9.33 26.35 -9.42
N ILE A 203 -10.01 25.22 -9.28
CA ILE A 203 -11.47 25.21 -9.08
C ILE A 203 -11.84 25.83 -7.73
N GLY A 204 -11.06 25.58 -6.68
CA GLY A 204 -11.29 26.18 -5.36
C GLY A 204 -11.21 27.70 -5.40
N VAL A 205 -10.17 28.25 -6.04
CA VAL A 205 -10.02 29.71 -6.25
C VAL A 205 -11.16 30.25 -7.10
N TYR A 206 -11.53 29.53 -8.19
CA TYR A 206 -12.64 29.95 -9.03
C TYR A 206 -13.96 30.05 -8.26
N VAL A 207 -14.29 29.02 -7.48
CA VAL A 207 -15.52 29.05 -6.68
C VAL A 207 -15.46 30.16 -5.63
N THR A 208 -14.34 30.29 -4.91
CA THR A 208 -14.24 31.21 -3.78
C THR A 208 -14.26 32.69 -4.20
N PHE A 209 -13.59 33.04 -5.31
CA PHE A 209 -13.33 34.43 -5.64
C PHE A 209 -13.96 34.90 -6.97
N PHE A 210 -14.51 33.99 -7.80
CA PHE A 210 -15.17 34.38 -9.06
C PHE A 210 -16.66 34.03 -9.06
N VAL A 211 -17.09 33.02 -8.30
CA VAL A 211 -18.50 32.67 -8.14
C VAL A 211 -19.06 33.35 -6.91
N PHE A 212 -18.24 33.47 -5.87
CA PHE A 212 -18.54 34.17 -4.62
C PHE A 212 -17.48 35.24 -4.36
N ASP A 213 -17.74 36.15 -3.41
CA ASP A 213 -16.86 37.29 -3.06
C ASP A 213 -15.86 36.93 -1.92
N GLY A 214 -15.46 35.66 -1.80
CA GLY A 214 -14.49 35.18 -0.81
C GLY A 214 -15.08 34.22 0.21
N PHE A 215 -14.23 33.81 1.15
CA PHE A 215 -14.60 32.83 2.17
C PHE A 215 -15.74 33.33 3.08
N ASP A 216 -15.71 34.59 3.43
CA ASP A 216 -16.73 35.19 4.32
C ASP A 216 -18.12 35.21 3.67
N ASP A 217 -18.20 35.56 2.39
CA ASP A 217 -19.46 35.56 1.65
C ASP A 217 -20.07 34.16 1.56
N ILE A 218 -19.24 33.14 1.23
CA ILE A 218 -19.67 31.75 1.21
C ILE A 218 -20.18 31.33 2.60
N TYR A 219 -19.40 31.63 3.65
CA TYR A 219 -19.79 31.24 5.01
C TYR A 219 -21.11 31.88 5.46
N GLN A 220 -21.29 33.20 5.21
CA GLN A 220 -22.54 33.90 5.54
C GLN A 220 -23.74 33.27 4.82
N LYS A 221 -23.64 33.03 3.51
CA LYS A 221 -24.71 32.42 2.72
C LYS A 221 -24.97 30.97 3.15
N ALA A 222 -23.92 30.15 3.35
CA ALA A 222 -24.06 28.79 3.80
C ALA A 222 -24.65 28.68 5.22
N SER A 223 -24.38 29.65 6.10
CA SER A 223 -24.91 29.68 7.47
C SER A 223 -26.43 29.85 7.54
N LEU A 224 -27.06 30.28 6.45
CA LEU A 224 -28.52 30.41 6.32
C LEU A 224 -29.18 29.09 5.91
N LEU A 225 -28.39 28.11 5.40
CA LEU A 225 -28.91 26.81 5.01
C LEU A 225 -29.38 26.02 6.25
N GLU A 226 -30.41 25.20 6.05
CA GLU A 226 -30.95 24.31 7.08
C GLU A 226 -29.90 23.32 7.56
N HIS A 227 -29.86 23.09 8.89
CA HIS A 227 -28.90 22.19 9.53
C HIS A 227 -27.39 22.52 9.39
N PHE A 228 -27.00 23.70 8.87
CA PHE A 228 -25.61 24.08 8.68
C PHE A 228 -24.79 24.03 9.98
N LYS A 229 -25.30 24.59 11.07
CA LYS A 229 -24.61 24.61 12.37
C LYS A 229 -24.44 23.19 12.96
N GLU A 230 -25.44 22.35 12.79
CA GLU A 230 -25.43 20.97 13.27
C GLU A 230 -24.37 20.13 12.53
N LYS A 231 -24.34 20.22 11.20
CA LYS A 231 -23.36 19.52 10.36
C LYS A 231 -21.92 19.98 10.60
N ASN A 232 -21.70 21.26 10.87
CA ASN A 232 -20.37 21.86 11.02
C ASN A 232 -19.94 22.05 12.48
N SER A 233 -20.55 21.34 13.42
CA SER A 233 -20.12 21.27 14.82
C SER A 233 -19.69 19.86 15.19
N ILE A 234 -18.67 19.76 16.03
CA ILE A 234 -18.38 18.50 16.73
C ILE A 234 -19.36 18.45 17.89
N GLY A 235 -20.48 17.74 17.72
CA GLY A 235 -21.44 17.48 18.79
C GLY A 235 -20.77 16.70 19.93
N GLY A 236 -21.44 16.46 21.02
CA GLY A 236 -20.90 15.88 22.26
C GLY A 236 -19.87 14.74 22.18
N LEU A 237 -19.63 14.07 23.30
CA LEU A 237 -18.62 13.03 23.42
C LEU A 237 -18.74 11.88 22.39
N PRO A 238 -19.95 11.40 22.00
CA PRO A 238 -20.08 10.34 21.02
C PRO A 238 -19.49 10.70 19.65
N GLN A 239 -19.77 11.90 19.15
CA GLN A 239 -19.23 12.38 17.87
C GLN A 239 -17.70 12.54 17.91
N ALA A 240 -17.17 13.05 19.04
CA ALA A 240 -15.73 13.18 19.24
C ALA A 240 -15.03 11.81 19.22
N ILE A 241 -15.64 10.76 19.82
CA ILE A 241 -15.10 9.39 19.77
C ILE A 241 -15.13 8.84 18.33
N ASN A 242 -16.22 9.01 17.60
CA ASN A 242 -16.30 8.60 16.19
C ASN A 242 -15.20 9.28 15.37
N TRP A 243 -15.02 10.58 15.56
CA TRP A 243 -14.00 11.37 14.90
C TRP A 243 -12.56 10.90 15.22
N PHE A 244 -12.29 10.64 16.50
CA PHE A 244 -11.01 10.08 16.95
C PHE A 244 -10.72 8.71 16.32
N LEU A 245 -11.69 7.81 16.29
CA LEU A 245 -11.53 6.48 15.69
C LEU A 245 -11.24 6.57 14.18
N LEU A 246 -11.87 7.50 13.47
CA LEU A 246 -11.57 7.76 12.06
C LEU A 246 -10.16 8.34 11.85
N CYS A 247 -9.67 9.19 12.75
CA CYS A 247 -8.28 9.64 12.74
C CYS A 247 -7.30 8.47 12.93
N VAL A 248 -7.55 7.59 13.89
CA VAL A 248 -6.74 6.37 14.12
C VAL A 248 -6.76 5.46 12.89
N LEU A 249 -7.93 5.28 12.27
CA LEU A 249 -8.07 4.51 11.04
C LEU A 249 -7.17 5.04 9.92
N SER A 250 -7.17 6.34 9.71
CA SER A 250 -6.37 6.99 8.67
C SER A 250 -4.86 6.99 9.00
N MET A 251 -4.48 7.05 10.30
CA MET A 251 -3.10 6.82 10.74
C MET A 251 -2.60 5.41 10.40
N PHE A 252 -3.43 4.39 10.52
CA PHE A 252 -3.07 3.04 10.10
C PHE A 252 -2.98 2.93 8.58
N ALA A 253 -3.91 3.53 7.86
CA ALA A 253 -3.98 3.44 6.41
C ALA A 253 -2.70 3.95 5.72
N ILE A 254 -2.06 5.01 6.23
CA ILE A 254 -0.85 5.58 5.62
C ILE A 254 0.35 4.61 5.66
N PHE A 255 0.41 3.69 6.62
CA PHE A 255 1.48 2.69 6.71
C PHE A 255 1.11 1.35 6.07
N LEU A 256 -0.17 0.97 6.16
CA LEU A 256 -0.61 -0.40 5.89
C LEU A 256 -1.17 -0.60 4.49
N LEU A 257 -1.64 0.45 3.82
CA LEU A 257 -2.14 0.33 2.45
C LEU A 257 -1.02 -0.16 1.53
N PRO A 258 -1.22 -1.24 0.74
CA PRO A 258 -0.20 -1.78 -0.16
C PRO A 258 0.42 -0.75 -1.10
N ARG A 259 -0.39 0.21 -1.62
CA ARG A 259 0.12 1.30 -2.47
C ARG A 259 1.04 2.26 -1.72
N GLN A 260 0.72 2.56 -0.44
CA GLN A 260 1.55 3.43 0.39
C GLN A 260 2.85 2.75 0.77
N PHE A 261 2.79 1.45 1.10
CA PHE A 261 3.98 0.66 1.35
C PHE A 261 4.85 0.55 0.09
N GLN A 262 4.24 0.35 -1.10
CA GLN A 262 4.97 0.30 -2.37
C GLN A 262 5.74 1.61 -2.62
N VAL A 263 5.06 2.74 -2.60
CA VAL A 263 5.69 4.03 -2.92
C VAL A 263 6.58 4.53 -1.77
N GLY A 264 6.10 4.43 -0.52
CA GLY A 264 6.78 4.98 0.65
C GLY A 264 8.00 4.17 1.09
N VAL A 265 7.97 2.85 0.91
CA VAL A 265 9.02 1.95 1.41
C VAL A 265 9.84 1.36 0.27
N ILE A 266 9.19 0.67 -0.68
CA ILE A 266 9.90 -0.08 -1.73
C ILE A 266 10.57 0.86 -2.73
N GLU A 267 9.85 1.88 -3.19
CA GLU A 267 10.37 2.83 -4.18
C GLU A 267 11.25 3.94 -3.58
N ASN A 268 11.43 3.97 -2.26
CA ASN A 268 12.29 4.98 -1.63
C ASN A 268 13.76 4.78 -2.02
N ASN A 269 14.37 5.82 -2.63
CA ASN A 269 15.76 5.78 -3.07
C ASN A 269 16.77 6.08 -1.93
N ARG A 270 16.44 7.03 -1.05
CA ARG A 270 17.31 7.46 0.06
C ARG A 270 16.50 7.72 1.31
N GLU A 271 16.94 7.22 2.45
CA GLU A 271 16.28 7.45 3.75
C GLU A 271 16.11 8.96 4.06
N ASN A 272 17.05 9.78 3.62
CA ASN A 272 17.01 11.22 3.85
C ASN A 272 15.84 11.93 3.14
N HIS A 273 15.23 11.33 2.12
CA HIS A 273 14.04 11.88 1.47
C HIS A 273 12.85 12.00 2.44
N ILE A 274 12.82 11.19 3.50
CA ILE A 274 11.79 11.26 4.54
C ILE A 274 11.82 12.61 5.27
N ASN A 275 13.00 13.21 5.44
CA ASN A 275 13.10 14.52 6.11
C ASN A 275 12.30 15.61 5.37
N THR A 276 12.24 15.54 4.05
CA THR A 276 11.40 16.42 3.23
C THR A 276 9.93 15.99 3.29
N ALA A 277 9.67 14.69 3.26
CA ALA A 277 8.31 14.16 3.26
C ALA A 277 7.52 14.50 4.54
N VAL A 278 8.20 14.54 5.70
CA VAL A 278 7.58 14.81 7.00
C VAL A 278 6.87 16.16 7.08
N TRP A 279 7.34 17.18 6.38
CA TRP A 279 6.71 18.49 6.38
C TRP A 279 5.93 18.79 5.09
N LEU A 280 6.46 18.35 3.94
CA LEU A 280 5.85 18.66 2.64
C LEU A 280 4.58 17.87 2.36
N PHE A 281 4.51 16.61 2.82
CA PHE A 281 3.29 15.81 2.64
C PHE A 281 2.11 16.33 3.49
N PRO A 282 2.26 16.66 4.79
CA PRO A 282 1.24 17.38 5.53
C PRO A 282 0.81 18.71 4.89
N LEU A 283 1.78 19.50 4.41
CA LEU A 283 1.47 20.75 3.70
C LEU A 283 0.64 20.49 2.43
N TYR A 284 0.97 19.45 1.66
CA TYR A 284 0.19 19.04 0.49
C TYR A 284 -1.27 18.70 0.88
N LEU A 285 -1.47 17.95 1.96
CA LEU A 285 -2.80 17.59 2.45
C LEU A 285 -3.57 18.84 2.94
N LEU A 286 -2.92 19.77 3.64
CA LEU A 286 -3.52 21.01 4.08
C LEU A 286 -3.96 21.86 2.89
N LEU A 287 -3.08 22.05 1.89
CA LEU A 287 -3.42 22.82 0.68
C LEU A 287 -4.62 22.22 -0.08
N PHE A 288 -4.72 20.89 -0.10
CA PHE A 288 -5.87 20.23 -0.69
C PHE A 288 -7.16 20.54 0.07
N ASN A 289 -7.11 20.55 1.41
CA ASN A 289 -8.29 20.72 2.26
C ASN A 289 -8.82 22.16 2.36
N ILE A 290 -8.02 23.19 2.04
CA ILE A 290 -8.43 24.59 2.13
C ILE A 290 -9.69 24.86 1.30
N PHE A 291 -9.79 24.26 0.12
CA PHE A 291 -10.89 24.54 -0.82
C PHE A 291 -12.03 23.52 -0.79
N VAL A 292 -11.96 22.48 0.05
CA VAL A 292 -13.03 21.49 0.16
C VAL A 292 -14.33 22.16 0.64
N TYR A 293 -14.28 22.95 1.71
CA TYR A 293 -15.46 23.66 2.22
C TYR A 293 -16.01 24.71 1.26
N PRO A 294 -15.22 25.60 0.67
CA PRO A 294 -15.74 26.55 -0.31
C PRO A 294 -16.50 25.89 -1.45
N ILE A 295 -15.97 24.77 -1.98
CA ILE A 295 -16.65 24.05 -3.06
C ILE A 295 -17.90 23.35 -2.55
N ALA A 296 -17.86 22.71 -1.38
CA ALA A 296 -18.98 22.00 -0.79
C ALA A 296 -20.14 22.95 -0.43
N TRP A 297 -19.84 24.04 0.30
CA TRP A 297 -20.85 25.02 0.69
C TRP A 297 -21.36 25.81 -0.51
N GLY A 298 -20.47 26.18 -1.44
CA GLY A 298 -20.86 26.83 -2.70
C GLY A 298 -21.79 25.94 -3.53
N GLY A 299 -21.52 24.62 -3.56
CA GLY A 299 -22.41 23.64 -4.20
C GLY A 299 -23.77 23.57 -3.50
N ASN A 300 -23.81 23.49 -2.18
CA ASN A 300 -25.06 23.45 -1.40
C ASN A 300 -25.91 24.71 -1.63
N ILE A 301 -25.26 25.87 -1.76
CA ILE A 301 -25.99 27.17 -2.04
C ILE A 301 -26.52 27.17 -3.48
N LEU A 302 -25.71 26.77 -4.47
CA LEU A 302 -26.07 26.89 -5.89
C LEU A 302 -27.09 25.84 -6.34
N PHE A 303 -27.11 24.69 -5.70
CA PHE A 303 -28.00 23.56 -6.03
C PHE A 303 -29.03 23.28 -4.94
N GLU A 304 -29.35 24.27 -4.12
CA GLU A 304 -30.39 24.17 -3.07
C GLU A 304 -31.73 23.73 -3.68
N GLY A 305 -32.35 22.70 -3.08
CA GLY A 305 -33.60 22.13 -3.55
C GLY A 305 -33.53 21.27 -4.82
N GLN A 306 -32.32 20.98 -5.32
CA GLN A 306 -32.11 20.06 -6.46
C GLN A 306 -31.51 18.74 -5.97
N GLU A 307 -32.01 17.61 -6.48
CA GLU A 307 -31.41 16.29 -6.24
C GLU A 307 -30.15 16.11 -7.10
N VAL A 308 -29.02 16.59 -6.63
CA VAL A 308 -27.74 16.52 -7.34
C VAL A 308 -26.70 15.80 -6.47
N ASN A 309 -25.92 14.90 -7.08
CA ASN A 309 -24.84 14.22 -6.37
C ASN A 309 -23.75 15.24 -5.93
N SER A 310 -23.61 15.42 -4.63
CA SER A 310 -22.66 16.34 -4.01
C SER A 310 -21.18 16.02 -4.33
N ASP A 311 -20.84 14.78 -4.60
CA ASP A 311 -19.50 14.37 -5.08
C ASP A 311 -19.14 15.05 -6.41
N ALA A 312 -20.13 15.42 -7.23
CA ALA A 312 -19.91 16.05 -8.54
C ALA A 312 -19.84 17.59 -8.50
N TYR A 313 -19.99 18.25 -7.36
CA TYR A 313 -20.04 19.73 -7.27
C TYR A 313 -18.86 20.42 -7.94
N SER A 314 -17.64 19.89 -7.78
CA SER A 314 -16.46 20.46 -8.45
C SER A 314 -16.55 20.48 -9.98
N LEU A 315 -17.34 19.60 -10.59
CA LEU A 315 -17.59 19.54 -12.03
C LEU A 315 -18.85 20.33 -12.42
N LEU A 316 -19.90 20.28 -11.61
CA LEU A 316 -21.19 20.89 -11.90
C LEU A 316 -21.14 22.41 -11.78
N ILE A 317 -20.42 22.95 -10.82
CA ILE A 317 -20.28 24.42 -10.65
C ILE A 317 -19.72 25.06 -11.92
N PRO A 318 -18.56 24.68 -12.48
CA PRO A 318 -18.07 25.29 -13.71
C PRO A 318 -18.97 25.01 -14.92
N GLN A 319 -19.73 23.91 -14.94
CA GLN A 319 -20.73 23.65 -15.99
C GLN A 319 -21.92 24.60 -15.92
N LEU A 320 -22.39 24.96 -14.72
CA LEU A 320 -23.47 25.91 -14.50
C LEU A 320 -23.12 27.28 -15.12
N PHE A 321 -21.85 27.67 -15.02
CA PHE A 321 -21.32 28.91 -15.61
C PHE A 321 -20.77 28.73 -17.04
N ASN A 322 -21.07 27.62 -17.70
CA ASN A 322 -20.62 27.29 -19.07
C ASN A 322 -19.08 27.34 -19.29
N ASN A 323 -18.29 27.18 -18.23
CA ASN A 323 -16.82 27.16 -18.31
C ASN A 323 -16.30 25.76 -18.68
N LYS A 324 -16.33 25.44 -19.96
CA LYS A 324 -15.90 24.11 -20.50
C LYS A 324 -14.45 23.78 -20.19
N THR A 325 -13.56 24.79 -20.27
CA THR A 325 -12.12 24.57 -20.01
C THR A 325 -11.86 24.15 -18.57
N LEU A 326 -12.47 24.86 -17.62
CA LEU A 326 -12.33 24.54 -16.19
C LEU A 326 -12.93 23.17 -15.87
N THR A 327 -14.10 22.84 -16.45
CA THR A 327 -14.70 21.50 -16.29
C THR A 327 -13.76 20.38 -16.73
N VAL A 328 -13.06 20.55 -17.88
CA VAL A 328 -12.09 19.58 -18.37
C VAL A 328 -10.86 19.48 -17.46
N LEU A 329 -10.32 20.59 -16.98
CA LEU A 329 -9.18 20.59 -16.04
C LEU A 329 -9.52 19.88 -14.74
N VAL A 330 -10.70 20.14 -14.17
CA VAL A 330 -11.18 19.44 -12.97
C VAL A 330 -11.35 17.95 -13.21
N PHE A 331 -11.94 17.57 -14.34
CA PHE A 331 -12.09 16.19 -14.74
C PHE A 331 -10.73 15.48 -14.85
N LEU A 332 -9.73 16.11 -15.50
CA LEU A 332 -8.38 15.57 -15.61
C LEU A 332 -7.69 15.43 -14.24
N GLY A 333 -7.96 16.33 -13.30
CA GLY A 333 -7.45 16.26 -11.94
C GLY A 333 -7.95 15.02 -11.19
N GLY A 334 -9.26 14.76 -11.23
CA GLY A 334 -9.85 13.58 -10.61
C GLY A 334 -9.48 12.28 -11.32
N PHE A 335 -9.42 12.29 -12.66
CA PHE A 335 -8.90 11.18 -13.46
C PHE A 335 -7.46 10.83 -13.09
N SER A 336 -6.59 11.83 -12.94
CA SER A 336 -5.22 11.69 -12.45
C SER A 336 -5.17 11.03 -11.07
N ALA A 337 -6.05 11.47 -10.15
CA ALA A 337 -6.13 10.92 -8.81
C ALA A 337 -6.55 9.43 -8.80
N ALA A 338 -7.47 9.06 -9.67
CA ALA A 338 -7.92 7.67 -9.82
C ALA A 338 -6.84 6.76 -10.42
N ILE A 339 -6.19 7.19 -11.52
CA ILE A 339 -5.19 6.38 -12.24
C ILE A 339 -4.00 6.03 -11.35
N SER A 340 -3.42 7.00 -10.67
CA SER A 340 -2.27 6.78 -9.80
C SER A 340 -2.54 5.69 -8.76
N MET A 341 -3.75 5.69 -8.20
CA MET A 341 -4.18 4.66 -7.24
C MET A 341 -4.35 3.28 -7.91
N ILE A 342 -5.03 3.20 -9.04
CA ILE A 342 -5.27 1.95 -9.76
C ILE A 342 -3.95 1.29 -10.13
N VAL A 343 -3.03 2.04 -10.74
CA VAL A 343 -1.74 1.54 -11.23
C VAL A 343 -0.88 1.04 -10.08
N VAL A 344 -0.65 1.87 -9.06
CA VAL A 344 0.25 1.50 -7.95
C VAL A 344 -0.32 0.35 -7.13
N SER A 345 -1.63 0.35 -6.84
CA SER A 345 -2.27 -0.72 -6.09
C SER A 345 -2.22 -2.06 -6.82
N SER A 346 -2.54 -2.08 -8.11
CA SER A 346 -2.53 -3.32 -8.90
C SER A 346 -1.12 -3.90 -9.05
N ILE A 347 -0.08 -3.08 -9.17
CA ILE A 347 1.32 -3.52 -9.18
C ILE A 347 1.70 -4.15 -7.84
N GLY A 348 1.40 -3.47 -6.72
CA GLY A 348 1.68 -3.99 -5.38
C GLY A 348 0.97 -5.31 -5.11
N LEU A 349 -0.34 -5.38 -5.36
CA LEU A 349 -1.13 -6.58 -5.16
C LEU A 349 -0.71 -7.74 -6.06
N SER A 350 -0.44 -7.49 -7.35
CA SER A 350 0.03 -8.54 -8.26
C SER A 350 1.38 -9.11 -7.82
N THR A 351 2.27 -8.28 -7.29
CA THR A 351 3.52 -8.73 -6.68
C THR A 351 3.26 -9.60 -5.46
N MET A 352 2.34 -9.18 -4.57
CA MET A 352 1.95 -9.95 -3.39
C MET A 352 1.34 -11.30 -3.77
N VAL A 353 0.42 -11.35 -4.72
CA VAL A 353 -0.20 -12.59 -5.22
C VAL A 353 0.85 -13.53 -5.78
N THR A 354 1.74 -13.02 -6.64
CA THR A 354 2.78 -13.84 -7.25
C THR A 354 3.74 -14.40 -6.20
N ASN A 355 4.26 -13.53 -5.30
CA ASN A 355 5.32 -13.91 -4.37
C ASN A 355 4.81 -14.70 -3.15
N ASN A 356 3.56 -14.45 -2.68
CA ASN A 356 3.05 -15.05 -1.44
C ASN A 356 1.96 -16.12 -1.66
N ILE A 357 1.38 -16.21 -2.87
CA ILE A 357 0.38 -17.23 -3.19
C ILE A 357 0.87 -18.12 -4.33
N LEU A 358 1.11 -17.59 -5.54
CA LEU A 358 1.35 -18.43 -6.73
C LEU A 358 2.64 -19.24 -6.61
N ILE A 359 3.76 -18.62 -6.26
CA ILE A 359 5.05 -19.29 -6.17
C ILE A 359 5.12 -20.25 -4.96
N PRO A 360 4.79 -19.83 -3.70
CA PRO A 360 4.93 -20.71 -2.53
C PRO A 360 4.03 -21.93 -2.53
N TYR A 361 2.87 -21.85 -3.21
CA TYR A 361 1.91 -22.97 -3.33
C TYR A 361 1.99 -23.71 -4.67
N ASN A 362 3.03 -23.40 -5.48
CA ASN A 362 3.29 -24.06 -6.77
C ASN A 362 2.10 -24.00 -7.75
N LEU A 363 1.36 -22.88 -7.77
CA LEU A 363 0.18 -22.69 -8.60
C LEU A 363 0.52 -22.20 -10.02
N LEU A 364 1.76 -21.85 -10.31
CA LEU A 364 2.23 -21.43 -11.65
C LEU A 364 2.32 -22.59 -12.67
N GLY A 365 1.77 -23.70 -12.31
CA GLY A 365 1.65 -24.91 -13.12
C GLY A 365 2.61 -25.99 -12.67
N LYS A 366 2.13 -27.23 -12.63
CA LYS A 366 2.93 -28.41 -12.84
C LYS A 366 3.39 -28.37 -14.31
N LEU A 367 4.28 -27.46 -14.63
CA LEU A 367 5.07 -27.55 -15.83
C LEU A 367 5.82 -28.89 -15.72
N LYS A 368 5.68 -29.70 -16.75
CA LYS A 368 6.30 -31.01 -16.92
C LYS A 368 7.62 -31.09 -16.18
N SER A 369 7.86 -32.16 -15.49
CA SER A 369 8.82 -32.44 -14.44
C SER A 369 10.28 -31.96 -14.58
N ASP A 370 10.64 -31.20 -15.61
CA ASP A 370 11.99 -30.70 -15.88
C ASP A 370 12.10 -29.18 -16.19
N GLU A 371 11.01 -28.44 -16.37
CA GLU A 371 11.09 -27.02 -16.63
C GLU A 371 10.88 -26.18 -15.38
N SER A 372 11.91 -25.53 -14.99
CA SER A 372 12.00 -24.58 -13.88
C SER A 372 11.11 -23.38 -14.06
N ILE A 373 10.60 -22.82 -12.95
CA ILE A 373 9.96 -21.49 -12.94
C ILE A 373 10.97 -20.47 -13.50
N SER A 374 10.75 -20.03 -14.73
CA SER A 374 11.60 -19.04 -15.41
C SER A 374 11.27 -17.64 -14.93
N SER A 375 12.25 -16.73 -14.94
CA SER A 375 12.05 -15.28 -14.73
C SER A 375 10.96 -14.71 -15.63
N LYS A 376 10.84 -15.22 -16.86
CA LYS A 376 9.79 -14.84 -17.82
C LYS A 376 8.39 -15.26 -17.34
N SER A 377 8.27 -16.45 -16.71
CA SER A 377 7.01 -16.93 -16.14
C SER A 377 6.54 -16.04 -14.97
N ILE A 378 7.46 -15.61 -14.11
CA ILE A 378 7.17 -14.70 -13.01
C ILE A 378 6.65 -13.34 -13.53
N LEU A 379 7.34 -12.76 -14.53
CA LEU A 379 6.90 -11.52 -15.15
C LEU A 379 5.51 -11.63 -15.81
N ASN A 380 5.28 -12.72 -16.54
CA ASN A 380 3.98 -12.98 -17.16
C ASN A 380 2.87 -13.14 -16.11
N SER A 381 3.14 -13.84 -15.01
CA SER A 381 2.16 -13.98 -13.92
C SER A 381 1.81 -12.65 -13.28
N ARG A 382 2.80 -11.76 -13.09
CA ARG A 382 2.53 -10.40 -12.62
C ARG A 382 1.71 -9.58 -13.62
N LYS A 383 2.01 -9.68 -14.94
CA LYS A 383 1.22 -9.01 -15.99
C LYS A 383 -0.24 -9.45 -15.98
N ILE A 384 -0.45 -10.76 -15.98
CA ILE A 384 -1.79 -11.35 -15.92
C ILE A 384 -2.47 -10.95 -14.62
N GLY A 385 -1.74 -10.97 -13.49
CA GLY A 385 -2.27 -10.55 -12.19
C GLY A 385 -2.76 -9.11 -12.19
N ILE A 386 -1.96 -8.16 -12.71
CA ILE A 386 -2.37 -6.74 -12.82
C ILE A 386 -3.63 -6.62 -13.68
N PHE A 387 -3.60 -7.24 -14.87
CA PHE A 387 -4.72 -7.19 -15.79
C PHE A 387 -6.00 -7.77 -15.16
N SER A 388 -5.90 -8.95 -14.57
CA SER A 388 -7.04 -9.64 -13.92
C SER A 388 -7.60 -8.84 -12.74
N LEU A 389 -6.74 -8.20 -11.93
CA LEU A 389 -7.17 -7.37 -10.79
C LEU A 389 -7.99 -6.17 -11.25
N ILE A 390 -7.56 -5.47 -12.29
CA ILE A 390 -8.28 -4.29 -12.80
C ILE A 390 -9.61 -4.72 -13.44
N ILE A 391 -9.61 -5.78 -14.23
CA ILE A 391 -10.82 -6.31 -14.85
C ILE A 391 -11.80 -6.84 -13.80
N LEU A 392 -11.33 -7.56 -12.78
CA LEU A 392 -12.18 -8.01 -11.67
C LEU A 392 -12.78 -6.81 -10.93
N SER A 393 -12.00 -5.77 -10.67
CA SER A 393 -12.49 -4.54 -10.05
C SER A 393 -13.52 -3.83 -10.92
N TYR A 394 -13.36 -3.86 -12.26
CA TYR A 394 -14.35 -3.34 -13.20
C TYR A 394 -15.68 -4.12 -13.11
N PHE A 395 -15.63 -5.45 -13.03
CA PHE A 395 -16.84 -6.25 -12.83
C PHE A 395 -17.51 -5.97 -11.49
N ILE A 396 -16.73 -5.81 -10.41
CA ILE A 396 -17.28 -5.43 -9.10
C ILE A 396 -17.98 -4.07 -9.17
N TYR A 397 -17.36 -3.08 -9.80
CA TYR A 397 -18.00 -1.79 -10.06
C TYR A 397 -19.33 -1.98 -10.82
N ARG A 398 -19.32 -2.78 -11.89
CA ARG A 398 -20.46 -2.93 -12.78
C ARG A 398 -21.64 -3.65 -12.13
N PHE A 399 -21.39 -4.67 -11.31
CA PHE A 399 -22.44 -5.49 -10.71
C PHE A 399 -22.90 -5.01 -9.32
N PHE A 400 -22.04 -4.35 -8.57
CA PHE A 400 -22.29 -4.00 -7.18
C PHE A 400 -22.07 -2.52 -6.84
N GLY A 401 -21.49 -1.74 -7.73
CA GLY A 401 -20.96 -0.41 -7.40
C GLY A 401 -21.92 0.76 -7.62
N LEU A 402 -23.08 0.56 -8.21
CA LEU A 402 -23.95 1.67 -8.62
C LEU A 402 -24.68 2.34 -7.43
N ASP A 403 -24.94 1.60 -6.35
CA ASP A 403 -25.83 2.02 -5.27
C ASP A 403 -25.10 2.59 -4.03
N TYR A 404 -23.74 2.57 -3.99
CA TYR A 404 -22.97 3.02 -2.83
C TYR A 404 -22.20 4.29 -3.06
N ASN A 405 -22.16 5.17 -2.03
CA ASN A 405 -21.33 6.37 -2.02
C ASN A 405 -19.83 6.03 -2.06
N LEU A 406 -19.06 6.86 -2.78
CA LEU A 406 -17.60 6.71 -2.94
C LEU A 406 -16.87 6.56 -1.60
N VAL A 407 -17.28 7.28 -0.59
CA VAL A 407 -16.64 7.31 0.73
C VAL A 407 -16.81 6.01 1.50
N SER A 408 -18.02 5.44 1.49
CA SER A 408 -18.33 4.23 2.28
C SER A 408 -17.43 3.04 1.90
N ILE A 409 -17.25 2.78 0.61
CA ILE A 409 -16.39 1.69 0.12
C ILE A 409 -14.92 1.91 0.49
N GLY A 410 -14.45 3.15 0.40
CA GLY A 410 -13.08 3.50 0.76
C GLY A 410 -12.79 3.29 2.25
N MET A 411 -13.74 3.67 3.12
CA MET A 411 -13.63 3.45 4.57
C MET A 411 -13.62 1.97 4.94
N VAL A 412 -14.49 1.15 4.33
CA VAL A 412 -14.50 -0.31 4.51
C VAL A 412 -13.13 -0.90 4.18
N ALA A 413 -12.51 -0.50 3.08
CA ALA A 413 -11.18 -0.93 2.70
C ALA A 413 -10.13 -0.60 3.78
N PHE A 414 -10.22 0.59 4.39
CA PHE A 414 -9.29 0.99 5.45
C PHE A 414 -9.46 0.14 6.71
N VAL A 415 -10.71 -0.18 7.13
CA VAL A 415 -10.96 -1.05 8.29
C VAL A 415 -10.42 -2.46 8.05
N ILE A 416 -10.61 -3.01 6.84
CA ILE A 416 -10.07 -4.33 6.49
C ILE A 416 -8.53 -4.34 6.59
N ILE A 417 -7.87 -3.34 6.02
CA ILE A 417 -6.41 -3.24 6.03
C ILE A 417 -5.87 -2.96 7.42
N SER A 418 -6.60 -2.24 8.26
CA SER A 418 -6.18 -1.94 9.64
C SER A 418 -6.00 -3.21 10.49
N GLN A 419 -6.63 -4.33 10.11
CA GLN A 419 -6.44 -5.61 10.79
C GLN A 419 -4.98 -6.11 10.77
N LEU A 420 -4.16 -5.57 9.90
CA LEU A 420 -2.72 -5.85 9.89
C LEU A 420 -1.93 -5.06 10.95
N ALA A 421 -2.53 -4.02 11.57
CA ALA A 421 -1.83 -3.08 12.44
C ALA A 421 -1.16 -3.73 13.66
N PRO A 422 -1.81 -4.58 14.48
CA PRO A 422 -1.18 -5.18 15.65
C PRO A 422 0.04 -6.03 15.28
N ALA A 423 -0.06 -6.84 14.22
CA ALA A 423 1.05 -7.65 13.73
C ALA A 423 2.17 -6.78 13.14
N PHE A 424 1.84 -5.70 12.42
CA PHE A 424 2.80 -4.81 11.77
C PHE A 424 3.58 -3.95 12.80
N PHE A 425 2.88 -3.27 13.70
CA PHE A 425 3.55 -2.45 14.72
C PHE A 425 4.21 -3.32 15.80
N GLY A 426 3.60 -4.46 16.16
CA GLY A 426 4.23 -5.46 17.01
C GLY A 426 5.53 -6.00 16.40
N ALA A 427 5.61 -6.13 15.08
CA ALA A 427 6.83 -6.48 14.39
C ALA A 427 7.98 -5.48 14.65
N LEU A 428 7.68 -4.20 14.70
CA LEU A 428 8.67 -3.13 14.85
C LEU A 428 9.12 -2.88 16.29
N PHE A 429 8.22 -3.07 17.26
CA PHE A 429 8.45 -2.59 18.62
C PHE A 429 8.44 -3.69 19.68
N TRP A 430 7.91 -4.88 19.39
CA TRP A 430 7.73 -5.93 20.39
C TRP A 430 8.43 -7.24 20.03
N ARG A 431 9.55 -7.54 20.74
CA ARG A 431 10.37 -8.73 20.47
C ARG A 431 9.62 -10.05 20.73
N ARG A 432 8.68 -10.06 21.68
CA ARG A 432 7.97 -11.27 22.09
C ARG A 432 6.84 -11.69 21.13
N GLY A 433 6.41 -10.81 20.22
CA GLY A 433 5.39 -11.10 19.22
C GLY A 433 5.68 -12.41 18.48
N SER A 434 4.72 -13.36 18.48
CA SER A 434 4.85 -14.69 17.90
C SER A 434 4.11 -14.83 16.57
N ARG A 435 4.52 -15.81 15.73
CA ARG A 435 3.85 -16.14 14.49
C ARG A 435 2.40 -16.53 14.69
N LEU A 436 2.11 -17.37 15.70
CA LEU A 436 0.75 -17.78 16.01
C LEU A 436 -0.09 -16.59 16.48
N GLY A 437 0.51 -15.70 17.31
CA GLY A 437 -0.13 -14.44 17.70
C GLY A 437 -0.55 -13.60 16.50
N ALA A 438 0.34 -13.40 15.53
CA ALA A 438 0.03 -12.65 14.31
C ALA A 438 -1.06 -13.33 13.46
N ILE A 439 -1.01 -14.66 13.28
CA ILE A 439 -1.99 -15.38 12.47
C ILE A 439 -3.38 -15.30 13.11
N TYR A 440 -3.52 -15.68 14.38
CA TYR A 440 -4.82 -15.72 15.03
C TYR A 440 -5.41 -14.32 15.21
N SER A 441 -4.59 -13.33 15.55
CA SER A 441 -5.08 -11.96 15.72
C SER A 441 -5.64 -11.39 14.42
N ILE A 442 -4.93 -11.55 13.31
CA ILE A 442 -5.39 -11.09 12.00
C ILE A 442 -6.68 -11.80 11.58
N ILE A 443 -6.78 -13.12 11.80
CA ILE A 443 -7.99 -13.89 11.46
C ILE A 443 -9.16 -13.44 12.32
N VAL A 444 -9.00 -13.35 13.65
CA VAL A 444 -10.06 -12.94 14.57
C VAL A 444 -10.53 -11.52 14.24
N GLY A 445 -9.61 -10.57 14.11
CA GLY A 445 -9.96 -9.20 13.74
C GLY A 445 -10.70 -9.11 12.41
N PHE A 446 -10.27 -9.89 11.41
CA PHE A 446 -10.91 -9.91 10.09
C PHE A 446 -12.31 -10.55 10.15
N VAL A 447 -12.50 -11.63 10.91
CA VAL A 447 -13.83 -12.25 11.12
C VAL A 447 -14.80 -11.28 11.79
N VAL A 448 -14.35 -10.57 12.82
CA VAL A 448 -15.17 -9.52 13.47
C VAL A 448 -15.48 -8.39 12.49
N CYS A 449 -14.51 -7.97 11.67
CA CYS A 449 -14.72 -6.96 10.63
C CYS A 449 -15.74 -7.44 9.57
N ILE A 450 -15.68 -8.70 9.14
CA ILE A 450 -16.68 -9.28 8.23
C ILE A 450 -18.06 -9.20 8.87
N TYR A 451 -18.19 -9.64 10.12
CA TYR A 451 -19.47 -9.69 10.83
C TYR A 451 -20.08 -8.29 11.02
N THR A 452 -19.29 -7.32 11.47
CA THR A 452 -19.78 -5.99 11.84
C THR A 452 -19.90 -5.02 10.65
N LEU A 453 -19.29 -5.33 9.50
CA LEU A 453 -19.24 -4.39 8.38
C LEU A 453 -19.60 -5.04 7.05
N LEU A 454 -18.91 -6.10 6.62
CA LEU A 454 -19.12 -6.66 5.27
C LEU A 454 -20.45 -7.38 5.12
N VAL A 455 -20.86 -8.19 6.11
CA VAL A 455 -22.13 -8.93 6.06
C VAL A 455 -23.34 -7.99 6.07
N PRO A 456 -23.44 -6.96 6.95
CA PRO A 456 -24.54 -6.00 6.89
C PRO A 456 -24.61 -5.23 5.56
N TYR A 457 -23.45 -4.82 5.00
CA TYR A 457 -23.42 -4.17 3.69
C TYR A 457 -23.90 -5.11 2.57
N ALA A 458 -23.48 -6.38 2.58
CA ALA A 458 -23.93 -7.36 1.59
C ALA A 458 -25.42 -7.66 1.69
N ILE A 459 -25.95 -7.75 2.91
CA ILE A 459 -27.39 -7.98 3.15
C ILE A 459 -28.18 -6.76 2.69
N GLY A 460 -27.72 -5.53 2.97
CA GLY A 460 -28.38 -4.30 2.51
C GLY A 460 -28.56 -4.24 1.00
N ILE A 461 -27.63 -4.85 0.22
CA ILE A 461 -27.75 -4.95 -1.24
C ILE A 461 -28.76 -6.02 -1.67
N THR A 462 -28.73 -7.19 -1.01
CA THR A 462 -29.43 -8.39 -1.50
C THR A 462 -30.83 -8.57 -0.91
N ASN A 463 -31.04 -8.10 0.30
CA ASN A 463 -32.30 -8.29 1.04
C ASN A 463 -32.50 -7.17 2.08
N SER A 464 -33.13 -6.07 1.66
CA SER A 464 -33.45 -4.91 2.52
C SER A 464 -34.47 -5.24 3.65
N GLU A 465 -35.22 -6.35 3.56
CA GLU A 465 -36.18 -6.78 4.57
C GLU A 465 -35.55 -7.70 5.65
N SER A 466 -34.27 -7.96 5.59
CA SER A 466 -33.60 -8.85 6.54
C SER A 466 -33.61 -8.27 7.95
N THR A 467 -34.15 -9.00 8.91
CA THR A 467 -34.14 -8.66 10.34
C THR A 467 -32.78 -8.84 11.01
N PHE A 468 -31.77 -9.36 10.30
CA PHE A 468 -30.42 -9.56 10.83
C PHE A 468 -29.76 -8.29 11.38
N ILE A 469 -30.00 -7.15 10.72
CA ILE A 469 -29.43 -5.86 11.16
C ILE A 469 -30.17 -5.32 12.38
N SER A 470 -31.52 -5.45 12.41
CA SER A 470 -32.37 -4.94 13.50
C SER A 470 -32.38 -5.81 14.73
N ASP A 471 -32.41 -7.14 14.57
CA ASP A 471 -32.64 -8.09 15.66
C ASP A 471 -31.35 -8.81 16.09
N GLY A 472 -30.31 -8.76 15.26
CA GLY A 472 -29.05 -9.45 15.50
C GLY A 472 -29.04 -10.91 15.02
N PHE A 473 -27.87 -11.56 15.16
CA PHE A 473 -27.71 -12.96 14.78
C PHE A 473 -28.60 -13.87 15.66
N MET A 474 -29.46 -14.67 15.04
CA MET A 474 -30.46 -15.54 15.70
C MET A 474 -31.41 -14.80 16.66
N GLY A 475 -31.63 -13.49 16.47
CA GLY A 475 -32.51 -12.68 17.32
C GLY A 475 -31.89 -12.22 18.64
N TYR A 476 -30.56 -12.37 18.83
CA TYR A 476 -29.88 -11.87 20.02
C TYR A 476 -29.51 -10.40 19.86
N GLU A 477 -30.13 -9.51 20.63
CA GLU A 477 -29.90 -8.05 20.59
C GLU A 477 -28.43 -7.64 20.80
N LEU A 478 -27.71 -8.35 21.69
CA LEU A 478 -26.29 -8.12 21.96
C LEU A 478 -25.38 -8.41 20.75
N LEU A 479 -25.90 -9.12 19.75
CA LEU A 479 -25.19 -9.49 18.53
C LEU A 479 -25.65 -8.66 17.31
N LYS A 480 -26.27 -7.50 17.50
CA LYS A 480 -26.57 -6.57 16.42
C LYS A 480 -25.29 -6.09 15.74
N PRO A 481 -25.10 -6.26 14.43
CA PRO A 481 -23.83 -5.96 13.78
C PRO A 481 -23.33 -4.53 13.96
N PHE A 482 -24.25 -3.54 13.97
CA PHE A 482 -23.91 -2.13 14.14
C PHE A 482 -23.98 -1.63 15.61
N GLN A 483 -24.40 -2.51 16.54
CA GLN A 483 -24.57 -2.20 17.97
C GLN A 483 -24.07 -3.36 18.85
N LEU A 484 -22.94 -3.96 18.44
CA LEU A 484 -22.41 -5.15 19.12
C LEU A 484 -22.15 -4.86 20.60
N PHE A 485 -22.67 -5.75 21.48
CA PHE A 485 -22.64 -5.62 22.93
C PHE A 485 -23.30 -4.35 23.49
N GLY A 486 -24.29 -3.80 22.76
CA GLY A 486 -25.07 -2.63 23.19
C GLY A 486 -24.37 -1.29 22.96
N LEU A 487 -23.30 -1.24 22.15
CA LEU A 487 -22.59 -0.01 21.83
C LEU A 487 -23.28 0.68 20.64
N ASP A 488 -24.23 1.58 20.90
CA ASP A 488 -25.15 2.17 19.94
C ASP A 488 -24.75 3.58 19.43
N TYR A 489 -23.84 4.26 20.12
CA TYR A 489 -23.44 5.63 19.80
C TYR A 489 -22.33 5.73 18.72
N LEU A 490 -21.76 4.62 18.30
CA LEU A 490 -20.75 4.60 17.25
C LEU A 490 -21.40 4.41 15.87
N GLN A 491 -20.93 5.20 14.91
CA GLN A 491 -21.28 4.99 13.49
C GLN A 491 -20.73 3.64 12.99
N PRO A 492 -21.29 3.03 11.93
CA PRO A 492 -20.92 1.69 11.48
C PRO A 492 -19.42 1.44 11.28
N VAL A 493 -18.70 2.38 10.65
CA VAL A 493 -17.27 2.25 10.38
C VAL A 493 -16.41 2.36 11.65
N PRO A 494 -16.54 3.40 12.50
CA PRO A 494 -15.90 3.46 13.82
C PRO A 494 -16.23 2.28 14.72
N HIS A 495 -17.48 1.82 14.72
CA HIS A 495 -17.93 0.65 15.49
C HIS A 495 -17.19 -0.62 15.06
N ALA A 496 -17.15 -0.89 13.76
CA ALA A 496 -16.45 -2.05 13.22
C ALA A 496 -14.93 -1.97 13.50
N LEU A 497 -14.33 -0.78 13.36
CA LEU A 497 -12.92 -0.56 13.71
C LEU A 497 -12.67 -0.86 15.20
N PHE A 498 -13.49 -0.31 16.09
CA PHE A 498 -13.31 -0.48 17.54
C PHE A 498 -13.32 -1.96 17.94
N TRP A 499 -14.37 -2.70 17.60
CA TRP A 499 -14.50 -4.10 18.01
C TRP A 499 -13.48 -5.00 17.32
N SER A 500 -13.27 -4.85 16.01
CA SER A 500 -12.31 -5.68 15.28
C SER A 500 -10.89 -5.47 15.78
N MET A 501 -10.49 -4.22 16.05
CA MET A 501 -9.17 -3.91 16.60
C MET A 501 -9.00 -4.35 18.06
N LEU A 502 -10.04 -4.23 18.88
CA LEU A 502 -10.01 -4.70 20.26
C LEU A 502 -9.74 -6.22 20.31
N PHE A 503 -10.55 -7.00 19.61
CA PHE A 503 -10.36 -8.46 19.55
C PHE A 503 -9.03 -8.85 18.91
N ASN A 504 -8.60 -8.15 17.88
CA ASN A 504 -7.32 -8.36 17.22
C ASN A 504 -6.15 -8.11 18.19
N CYS A 505 -6.11 -6.96 18.87
CA CYS A 505 -5.05 -6.59 19.82
C CYS A 505 -5.01 -7.56 21.01
N VAL A 506 -6.17 -7.88 21.60
CA VAL A 506 -6.26 -8.83 22.73
C VAL A 506 -5.75 -10.21 22.31
N THR A 507 -6.17 -10.71 21.15
CA THR A 507 -5.73 -12.01 20.63
C THR A 507 -4.23 -12.00 20.35
N TYR A 508 -3.70 -10.93 19.70
CA TYR A 508 -2.27 -10.81 19.42
C TYR A 508 -1.44 -10.86 20.70
N PHE A 509 -1.83 -10.10 21.70
CA PHE A 509 -1.15 -10.09 22.98
C PHE A 509 -1.24 -11.44 23.71
N ALA A 510 -2.46 -11.96 23.91
CA ALA A 510 -2.69 -13.19 24.67
C ALA A 510 -1.95 -14.39 24.04
N VAL A 511 -2.08 -14.60 22.74
CA VAL A 511 -1.43 -15.72 22.06
C VAL A 511 0.10 -15.55 22.01
N SER A 512 0.61 -14.33 21.80
CA SER A 512 2.06 -14.10 21.78
C SER A 512 2.72 -14.27 23.16
N VAL A 513 1.98 -14.01 24.25
CA VAL A 513 2.47 -14.25 25.61
C VAL A 513 2.44 -15.74 25.94
N SER A 514 1.41 -16.47 25.50
CA SER A 514 1.23 -17.90 25.80
C SER A 514 2.18 -18.79 24.98
N PHE A 515 2.47 -18.43 23.73
CA PHE A 515 3.29 -19.24 22.83
C PHE A 515 4.63 -18.57 22.54
N LYS A 516 5.73 -19.18 23.02
CA LYS A 516 7.09 -18.73 22.70
C LYS A 516 7.40 -19.08 21.24
N GLY A 517 7.79 -18.07 20.46
CA GLY A 517 8.24 -18.27 19.07
C GLY A 517 9.50 -19.15 18.97
N ASN A 518 9.67 -19.78 17.82
CA ASN A 518 10.85 -20.56 17.48
C ASN A 518 12.12 -19.69 17.48
N TYR A 519 13.30 -20.31 17.53
CA TYR A 519 14.59 -19.59 17.48
C TYR A 519 14.67 -18.60 16.30
N ARG A 520 14.18 -19.00 15.11
CA ARG A 520 14.13 -18.12 13.93
C ARG A 520 13.25 -16.90 14.12
N GLU A 521 12.05 -17.07 14.69
CA GLU A 521 11.14 -15.95 14.98
C GLU A 521 11.81 -14.95 15.92
N ARG A 522 12.57 -15.44 16.91
CA ARG A 522 13.31 -14.59 17.86
C ARG A 522 14.44 -13.83 17.19
N ASN A 523 15.19 -14.47 16.31
CA ASN A 523 16.29 -13.84 15.57
C ASN A 523 15.76 -12.71 14.65
N TYR A 524 14.68 -12.97 13.89
CA TYR A 524 14.03 -11.92 13.11
C TYR A 524 13.43 -10.84 14.00
N ALA A 525 12.91 -11.18 15.20
CA ALA A 525 12.41 -10.21 16.16
C ALA A 525 13.51 -9.23 16.61
N GLU A 526 14.68 -9.74 16.94
CA GLU A 526 15.83 -8.90 17.30
C GLU A 526 16.28 -8.01 16.15
N MET A 527 16.36 -8.56 14.94
CA MET A 527 16.68 -7.79 13.74
C MET A 527 15.67 -6.65 13.49
N PHE A 528 14.38 -6.92 13.62
CA PHE A 528 13.34 -5.90 13.37
C PHE A 528 13.31 -4.83 14.47
N VAL A 529 13.46 -5.23 15.74
CA VAL A 529 13.40 -4.28 16.86
C VAL A 529 14.68 -3.46 16.96
N ASP A 530 15.86 -4.07 16.75
CA ASP A 530 17.18 -3.44 16.92
C ASP A 530 18.00 -3.43 15.63
N ILE A 531 17.41 -3.05 14.51
CA ILE A 531 18.06 -3.10 13.19
C ILE A 531 19.42 -2.40 13.16
N ASN A 532 19.61 -1.30 13.87
CA ASN A 532 20.86 -0.56 13.92
C ASN A 532 21.99 -1.39 14.58
N LYS A 533 21.68 -2.06 15.68
CA LYS A 533 22.63 -2.96 16.36
C LYS A 533 22.89 -4.21 15.52
N TYR A 534 21.86 -4.69 14.81
CA TYR A 534 21.99 -5.86 13.95
C TYR A 534 22.97 -5.59 12.80
N ILE A 535 22.85 -4.48 12.09
CA ILE A 535 23.77 -4.10 11.01
C ILE A 535 25.21 -3.98 11.51
N THR A 536 25.44 -3.40 12.70
CA THR A 536 26.81 -3.20 13.23
C THR A 536 27.45 -4.46 13.82
N ASN A 537 26.64 -5.37 14.39
CA ASN A 537 27.17 -6.50 15.16
C ASN A 537 27.07 -7.85 14.42
N HIS A 538 26.23 -7.99 13.40
CA HIS A 538 25.86 -9.29 12.81
C HIS A 538 26.27 -9.46 11.35
N GLU A 539 27.11 -8.62 10.76
CA GLU A 539 27.67 -8.91 9.43
C GLU A 539 28.43 -10.24 9.40
N ASN A 540 28.91 -10.73 10.57
CA ASN A 540 29.71 -11.95 10.68
C ASN A 540 29.08 -13.09 11.51
N ALA A 541 27.94 -12.92 12.17
CA ALA A 541 27.36 -13.89 13.11
C ALA A 541 26.06 -14.52 12.60
N PHE A 542 26.06 -15.11 11.42
CA PHE A 542 24.95 -15.93 10.98
C PHE A 542 25.15 -17.37 11.43
N ILE A 543 24.41 -17.82 12.45
CA ILE A 543 24.47 -19.17 12.98
C ILE A 543 23.64 -20.10 12.08
N TRP A 544 24.32 -20.97 11.37
CA TRP A 544 23.70 -21.99 10.53
C TRP A 544 24.45 -23.30 10.70
N LYS A 545 23.73 -24.43 10.75
CA LYS A 545 24.29 -25.77 10.76
C LYS A 545 23.66 -26.60 9.66
N GLY A 546 24.47 -27.18 8.84
CA GLY A 546 24.04 -28.01 7.72
C GLY A 546 25.12 -28.14 6.67
N THR A 547 24.83 -28.88 5.62
CA THR A 547 25.72 -29.04 4.44
C THR A 547 25.05 -28.45 3.20
N ALA A 548 25.77 -27.62 2.48
CA ALA A 548 25.37 -27.11 1.18
C ALA A 548 26.57 -26.99 0.27
N TYR A 549 26.44 -27.38 -0.99
CA TYR A 549 27.47 -27.18 -1.98
C TYR A 549 27.29 -25.82 -2.69
N ARG A 550 28.38 -25.10 -2.84
CA ARG A 550 28.40 -23.81 -3.53
C ARG A 550 27.82 -23.91 -4.94
N ASN A 551 28.18 -24.94 -5.67
CA ASN A 551 27.73 -25.19 -7.04
C ASN A 551 26.19 -25.35 -7.12
N ASP A 552 25.56 -25.99 -6.14
CA ASP A 552 24.12 -26.18 -6.14
C ASP A 552 23.37 -24.83 -5.82
N ILE A 553 23.93 -24.01 -4.97
CA ILE A 553 23.42 -22.64 -4.74
C ILE A 553 23.58 -21.80 -6.01
N GLU A 554 24.75 -21.88 -6.68
CA GLU A 554 24.95 -21.13 -7.94
C GLU A 554 23.99 -21.60 -9.04
N LYS A 555 23.69 -22.89 -9.17
CA LYS A 555 22.68 -23.40 -10.11
C LYS A 555 21.29 -22.78 -9.83
N VAL A 556 20.90 -22.71 -8.55
CA VAL A 556 19.63 -22.06 -8.16
C VAL A 556 19.66 -20.59 -8.53
N LEU A 557 20.75 -19.87 -8.24
CA LEU A 557 20.86 -18.44 -8.58
C LEU A 557 20.82 -18.22 -10.10
N ILE A 558 21.57 -19.02 -10.88
CA ILE A 558 21.57 -18.92 -12.36
C ILE A 558 20.17 -19.09 -12.93
N ARG A 559 19.41 -20.02 -12.37
CA ARG A 559 18.04 -20.30 -12.80
C ARG A 559 17.11 -19.09 -12.69
N PHE A 560 17.24 -18.27 -11.65
CA PHE A 560 16.36 -17.13 -11.37
C PHE A 560 16.96 -15.77 -11.76
N LEU A 561 18.27 -15.61 -11.65
CA LEU A 561 18.96 -14.35 -11.92
C LEU A 561 19.59 -14.31 -13.33
N GLY A 562 19.86 -15.49 -13.92
CA GLY A 562 20.63 -15.64 -15.13
C GLY A 562 22.16 -15.69 -14.86
N ILE A 563 22.91 -16.14 -15.85
CA ILE A 563 24.37 -16.44 -15.73
C ILE A 563 25.16 -15.18 -15.37
N GLU A 564 24.95 -14.08 -16.09
CA GLU A 564 25.73 -12.85 -15.92
C GLU A 564 25.52 -12.20 -14.53
N ARG A 565 24.26 -12.09 -14.09
CA ARG A 565 23.95 -11.53 -12.77
C ARG A 565 24.47 -12.41 -11.64
N THR A 566 24.37 -13.74 -11.78
CA THR A 566 24.89 -14.67 -10.77
C THR A 566 26.41 -14.55 -10.66
N LYS A 567 27.14 -14.51 -11.77
CA LYS A 567 28.60 -14.33 -11.75
C LYS A 567 29.01 -13.02 -11.08
N ARG A 568 28.34 -11.91 -11.38
CA ARG A 568 28.60 -10.61 -10.73
C ARG A 568 28.32 -10.69 -9.23
N ALA A 569 27.18 -11.24 -8.83
CA ALA A 569 26.81 -11.37 -7.42
C ALA A 569 27.80 -12.24 -6.64
N MET A 570 28.25 -13.36 -7.22
CA MET A 570 29.25 -14.23 -6.60
C MET A 570 30.63 -13.55 -6.47
N ASN A 571 31.01 -12.75 -7.46
CA ASN A 571 32.24 -11.96 -7.38
C ASN A 571 32.17 -10.91 -6.26
N ILE A 572 31.05 -10.21 -6.11
CA ILE A 572 30.82 -9.26 -5.01
C ILE A 572 30.86 -9.98 -3.67
N PHE A 573 30.23 -11.14 -3.55
CA PHE A 573 30.30 -11.95 -2.34
C PHE A 573 31.72 -12.35 -1.98
N ASN A 574 32.51 -12.85 -2.93
CA ASN A 574 33.89 -13.25 -2.71
C ASN A 574 34.78 -12.08 -2.25
N LEU A 575 34.64 -10.92 -2.90
CA LEU A 575 35.36 -9.69 -2.52
C LEU A 575 34.95 -9.19 -1.13
N LYS A 576 33.66 -9.16 -0.83
CA LYS A 576 33.13 -8.65 0.44
C LYS A 576 33.55 -9.49 1.65
N TYR A 577 33.58 -10.82 1.49
CA TYR A 577 33.82 -11.73 2.60
C TYR A 577 35.19 -12.42 2.56
N ASN A 578 36.03 -12.07 1.58
CA ASN A 578 37.37 -12.63 1.37
C ASN A 578 37.37 -14.18 1.37
N VAL A 579 36.44 -14.77 0.60
CA VAL A 579 36.23 -16.22 0.51
C VAL A 579 37.00 -16.79 -0.69
N ASP A 580 37.67 -17.93 -0.50
CA ASP A 580 38.34 -18.62 -1.58
C ASP A 580 37.33 -19.09 -2.64
N ILE A 581 37.63 -18.82 -3.92
CA ILE A 581 36.81 -19.20 -5.07
C ILE A 581 36.63 -20.71 -5.18
N ASN A 582 37.63 -21.47 -4.74
CA ASN A 582 37.67 -22.95 -4.83
C ASN A 582 36.97 -23.67 -3.66
N GLN A 583 36.36 -22.94 -2.74
CA GLN A 583 35.65 -23.53 -1.60
C GLN A 583 34.41 -24.28 -2.08
N GLU A 584 34.36 -25.62 -1.97
CA GLU A 584 33.23 -26.45 -2.42
C GLU A 584 31.98 -26.29 -1.54
N LEU A 585 32.20 -26.14 -0.23
CA LEU A 585 31.10 -25.99 0.73
C LEU A 585 30.70 -24.51 0.91
N ALA A 586 29.40 -24.28 0.86
CA ALA A 586 28.84 -22.98 1.13
C ALA A 586 28.83 -22.69 2.64
N ASP A 587 29.29 -21.51 3.02
CA ASP A 587 29.16 -21.01 4.39
C ASP A 587 27.77 -20.38 4.65
N ALA A 588 27.48 -20.12 5.92
CA ALA A 588 26.23 -19.50 6.34
C ALA A 588 25.98 -18.11 5.69
N ARG A 589 27.07 -17.38 5.39
CA ARG A 589 27.03 -16.06 4.75
C ARG A 589 26.57 -16.16 3.31
N LEU A 590 27.07 -17.17 2.54
CA LEU A 590 26.66 -17.41 1.17
C LEU A 590 25.18 -17.81 1.08
N ILE A 591 24.71 -18.63 2.01
CA ILE A 591 23.30 -19.06 2.07
C ILE A 591 22.41 -17.85 2.29
N LYS A 592 22.73 -16.98 3.27
CA LYS A 592 21.97 -15.78 3.57
C LYS A 592 22.02 -14.76 2.43
N PHE A 593 23.19 -14.56 1.83
CA PHE A 593 23.38 -13.70 0.67
C PHE A 593 22.50 -14.15 -0.51
N SER A 594 22.51 -15.45 -0.80
CA SER A 594 21.72 -16.05 -1.88
C SER A 594 20.22 -15.99 -1.61
N GLU A 595 19.79 -16.23 -0.36
CA GLU A 595 18.40 -16.05 0.07
C GLU A 595 17.94 -14.59 -0.14
N ASN A 596 18.76 -13.61 0.23
CA ASN A 596 18.44 -12.19 0.05
C ASN A 596 18.36 -11.80 -1.43
N LEU A 597 19.25 -12.32 -2.28
CA LEU A 597 19.20 -12.07 -3.72
C LEU A 597 17.92 -12.62 -4.36
N LEU A 598 17.53 -13.85 -3.99
CA LEU A 598 16.30 -14.45 -4.49
C LEU A 598 15.04 -13.76 -3.93
N THR A 599 15.11 -13.24 -2.72
CA THR A 599 13.96 -12.56 -2.08
C THR A 599 13.39 -11.44 -2.93
N GLY A 600 14.24 -10.63 -3.54
CA GLY A 600 13.80 -9.55 -4.42
C GLY A 600 13.02 -10.04 -5.65
N HIS A 601 13.37 -11.25 -6.17
CA HIS A 601 12.77 -11.82 -7.38
C HIS A 601 11.47 -12.56 -7.13
N ILE A 602 11.45 -13.39 -6.08
CA ILE A 602 10.39 -14.38 -5.83
C ILE A 602 9.71 -14.24 -4.45
N GLY A 603 10.07 -13.23 -3.69
CA GLY A 603 9.58 -13.01 -2.32
C GLY A 603 10.31 -13.84 -1.26
N THR A 604 10.14 -13.46 0.00
CA THR A 604 10.87 -14.01 1.14
C THR A 604 10.61 -15.51 1.34
N ALA A 605 9.33 -15.91 1.32
CA ALA A 605 8.94 -17.29 1.56
C ALA A 605 9.42 -18.25 0.48
N SER A 606 9.33 -17.85 -0.79
CA SER A 606 9.74 -18.65 -1.93
C SER A 606 11.25 -18.79 -2.04
N ALA A 607 12.00 -17.70 -1.84
CA ALA A 607 13.45 -17.68 -1.82
C ALA A 607 14.01 -18.72 -0.81
N ARG A 608 13.40 -18.73 0.36
CA ARG A 608 13.77 -19.65 1.41
C ARG A 608 13.51 -21.11 1.05
N ILE A 609 12.33 -21.44 0.47
CA ILE A 609 12.01 -22.80 0.07
C ILE A 609 13.03 -23.32 -0.93
N LEU A 610 13.40 -22.48 -1.89
CA LEU A 610 14.38 -22.85 -2.90
C LEU A 610 15.78 -23.06 -2.32
N ILE A 611 16.22 -22.17 -1.44
CA ILE A 611 17.50 -22.36 -0.76
C ILE A 611 17.45 -23.59 0.13
N SER A 612 16.38 -23.81 0.89
CA SER A 612 16.25 -25.01 1.75
C SER A 612 16.12 -26.32 0.97
N SER A 613 15.77 -26.30 -0.32
CA SER A 613 15.74 -27.51 -1.16
C SER A 613 17.13 -28.02 -1.56
N VAL A 614 18.14 -27.15 -1.58
CA VAL A 614 19.54 -27.48 -1.91
C VAL A 614 20.45 -27.52 -0.68
N VAL A 615 19.90 -27.13 0.49
CA VAL A 615 20.60 -27.03 1.76
C VAL A 615 20.06 -28.09 2.72
N LYS A 616 20.90 -29.01 3.22
CA LYS A 616 20.51 -29.93 4.27
C LYS A 616 20.70 -29.25 5.63
N GLU A 617 19.61 -28.64 6.16
CA GLU A 617 19.64 -28.03 7.50
C GLU A 617 19.55 -29.10 8.59
N GLU A 618 20.39 -28.99 9.60
CA GLU A 618 20.34 -29.78 10.83
C GLU A 618 19.76 -28.97 11.98
N LYS A 619 19.08 -29.64 12.92
CA LYS A 619 18.56 -28.96 14.13
C LYS A 619 19.75 -28.57 15.01
N ILE A 620 19.85 -27.27 15.32
CA ILE A 620 20.89 -26.73 16.21
C ILE A 620 20.39 -26.82 17.64
N THR A 621 21.18 -27.40 18.53
CA THR A 621 20.90 -27.44 19.97
C THR A 621 21.40 -26.17 20.67
N LEU A 622 20.83 -25.84 21.82
CA LEU A 622 21.22 -24.64 22.59
C LEU A 622 22.69 -24.59 22.98
N PRO A 623 23.34 -25.72 23.42
CA PRO A 623 24.80 -25.73 23.69
C PRO A 623 25.66 -25.43 22.46
N GLU A 624 25.27 -25.91 21.28
CA GLU A 624 26.00 -25.63 20.03
C GLU A 624 25.86 -24.16 19.62
N VAL A 625 24.70 -23.55 19.85
CA VAL A 625 24.52 -22.10 19.63
C VAL A 625 25.45 -21.29 20.51
N LEU A 626 25.57 -21.65 21.77
CA LEU A 626 26.47 -20.96 22.71
C LEU A 626 27.93 -21.09 22.32
N LYS A 627 28.37 -22.29 21.90
CA LYS A 627 29.73 -22.52 21.43
C LYS A 627 30.09 -21.69 20.19
N ILE A 628 29.18 -21.63 19.19
CA ILE A 628 29.38 -20.83 17.98
C ILE A 628 29.42 -19.32 18.31
N LEU A 629 28.62 -18.88 19.28
CA LEU A 629 28.62 -17.47 19.73
C LEU A 629 29.91 -17.12 20.49
N GLU A 630 30.49 -18.03 21.26
CA GLU A 630 31.77 -17.82 21.93
C GLU A 630 32.92 -17.76 20.93
N GLU A 631 33.01 -18.68 19.98
CA GLU A 631 34.00 -18.67 18.89
C GLU A 631 33.89 -17.40 18.01
N SER A 632 32.67 -16.94 17.77
CA SER A 632 32.39 -15.71 17.02
C SER A 632 32.81 -14.44 17.79
N LYS A 633 32.66 -14.40 19.13
CA LYS A 633 33.13 -13.30 19.97
C LYS A 633 34.66 -13.16 19.98
N GLU A 634 35.37 -14.27 20.04
CA GLU A 634 36.83 -14.26 19.97
C GLU A 634 37.34 -13.73 18.64
N ASN A 635 36.75 -14.14 17.53
CA ASN A 635 37.06 -13.64 16.18
C ASN A 635 36.76 -12.13 16.01
N ILE A 636 35.69 -11.63 16.62
CA ILE A 636 35.34 -10.19 16.59
C ILE A 636 36.37 -9.35 17.39
N ILE A 637 36.88 -9.85 18.52
CA ILE A 637 37.86 -9.18 19.33
C ILE A 637 39.20 -9.11 18.57
N ILE A 638 39.59 -10.17 17.91
CA ILE A 638 40.83 -10.24 17.10
C ILE A 638 40.71 -9.30 15.89
N ASN A 639 39.61 -9.27 15.17
CA ASN A 639 39.42 -8.38 14.02
C ASN A 639 39.33 -6.90 14.38
N LYS A 640 38.76 -6.53 15.54
CA LYS A 640 38.77 -5.12 16.01
C LYS A 640 40.16 -4.56 16.28
N LYS A 641 41.13 -5.41 16.56
CA LYS A 641 42.51 -5.01 16.84
C LYS A 641 43.32 -4.72 15.56
N TYR A 642 42.92 -5.21 14.40
CA TYR A 642 43.65 -5.10 13.13
C TYR A 642 43.01 -4.21 12.05
N LEU A 643 41.80 -3.68 12.26
CA LEU A 643 41.04 -2.93 11.24
C LEU A 643 40.76 -1.48 11.65
N LYS A 644 41.76 -0.61 11.48
CA LYS A 644 41.59 0.84 11.42
C LYS A 644 42.57 1.40 10.38
N PRO A 645 42.44 1.75 9.24
CA PRO A 645 41.70 2.79 8.51
C PRO A 645 41.27 2.48 7.06
N SER A 646 41.47 1.27 6.55
CA SER A 646 41.16 0.91 5.16
C SER A 646 39.64 0.65 4.90
N HIS A 647 38.86 0.57 5.96
CA HIS A 647 37.44 0.18 5.89
C HIS A 647 36.52 1.22 5.20
N LYS A 648 36.84 2.51 5.32
CA LYS A 648 36.03 3.59 4.73
C LYS A 648 36.11 3.64 3.19
N VAL A 649 37.27 3.34 2.64
CA VAL A 649 37.51 3.36 1.19
C VAL A 649 36.88 2.14 0.51
N ILE A 650 36.96 0.98 1.17
CA ILE A 650 36.35 -0.28 0.67
C ILE A 650 34.82 -0.21 0.73
N LEU A 651 34.24 0.36 1.77
CA LEU A 651 32.80 0.58 1.87
C LEU A 651 32.28 1.50 0.76
N GLN A 652 33.00 2.56 0.44
CA GLN A 652 32.62 3.51 -0.61
C GLN A 652 32.73 2.90 -2.02
N GLN A 653 33.69 2.01 -2.23
CA GLN A 653 33.82 1.24 -3.48
C GLN A 653 32.77 0.14 -3.59
N LEU A 654 32.37 -0.48 -2.47
CA LEU A 654 31.29 -1.49 -2.43
C LEU A 654 29.91 -0.86 -2.64
N GLU A 655 29.63 0.31 -2.05
CA GLU A 655 28.40 1.07 -2.31
C GLU A 655 28.26 1.46 -3.79
N ASN A 656 29.34 1.88 -4.42
CA ASN A 656 29.36 2.20 -5.85
C ASN A 656 29.18 0.96 -6.75
N LEU A 657 29.64 -0.20 -6.32
CA LEU A 657 29.46 -1.47 -7.04
C LEU A 657 28.08 -2.07 -6.80
N GLU A 658 27.49 -1.94 -5.60
CA GLU A 658 26.11 -2.35 -5.32
C GLU A 658 25.08 -1.47 -6.05
N GLU A 659 25.40 -0.21 -6.36
CA GLU A 659 24.58 0.68 -7.18
C GLU A 659 24.62 0.30 -8.68
N GLN A 660 25.61 -0.48 -9.13
CA GLN A 660 25.78 -0.90 -10.52
C GLN A 660 25.22 -2.32 -10.80
N VAL A 661 24.84 -3.09 -9.78
CA VAL A 661 24.21 -4.42 -9.88
C VAL A 661 22.71 -4.31 -9.65
#